data_401feeece1b15ec842c4561946f5b00f
#
_entry.id   401feeece1b15ec842c4561946f5b00f
#
_cell.length_a   1.000
_cell.length_b   1.000
_cell.length_c   1.000
_cell.angle_alpha   90.00
_cell.angle_beta   90.00
_cell.angle_gamma   90.00
#
_symmetry.space_group_name_H-M   'P 1'
#
loop_
_entity.id
_entity.type
_entity.pdbx_description
1 polymer ?
#
loop_
_entity_poly.entity_id
_entity_poly.type
_entity_poly.pdbx_seq_one_letter_code
_entity_poly.pdbx_strand_id
1 'polypeptide(L)'
;MRISACLLAAAALVGAASAQSIQTSFITNAGSSTFHPLPGCSFDVNVTNPAGLQLNQVVVNSPWPNTTGVLEVYTTNVGGTNVGNLVGPAPGTWQLRAITPFLSAGQDAQTTVTLNKPVHLQAGTQGMAIVHRGAGMRWINPGTTGTPLVYSNADLTLTMGSAQSTTFVSTPNTPRVASVGLNYVPAVDVVDFSADVRSGPSPLTVNFTDRSKISTGVVAGWEWDFNGDGVVDSTVQNPSHTFVACGDYSPKLRVITSVGAQEYQWPNLVSADPLVANFTSSATLVAPQTAVTFTDASVGATTWQWDFDGDGVIDDTNQNPTWTPGAGSYNVALTVTNGCRTATIRKRIDAVTNTYSTAYTGTAGLAAKQALAFFDVVVTSPEALIVTGLDVCSATQIGNTGGIKVWLTDGTAAGKQTNAGAWREAANGTGATVGTNAGMRMALDRPILLLPGRTYGVAVNYLDLHAYYASPGAATLAAPDFTLNFQGVATATTPFTTATTARQFNGAFFYTKASSWPVGAISPFAQGCAGALGVPSLKPVGTTRPKLGTTFDVELGGMPLGLGIMILGVSNAAGPLGPLPLDLAFLGMPGCPLHVSPDITSTIFVGGNAGTYTLGFPATPANAGFQFYLQGLTIDPSANAFGAAMSDAVALITGLY
;
A
#
# COMPACT_ATOMS: atom_id res chain seq x y z
N MET A 1 54.40 1.05 -44.90
CA MET A 1 53.36 1.68 -45.70
C MET A 1 52.28 0.65 -45.97
N ARG A 2 51.24 0.58 -45.14
CA ARG A 2 50.10 -0.33 -45.33
C ARG A 2 48.84 0.57 -45.39
N ILE A 3 48.20 0.56 -46.51
CA ILE A 3 46.95 1.26 -46.81
C ILE A 3 45.84 0.29 -46.41
N SER A 4 45.06 0.63 -45.38
CA SER A 4 43.83 -0.07 -45.05
C SER A 4 42.68 0.55 -45.81
N ALA A 5 42.05 -0.24 -46.66
CA ALA A 5 40.85 0.13 -47.38
C ALA A 5 39.64 0.15 -46.38
N CYS A 6 39.01 1.30 -46.29
CA CYS A 6 37.75 1.47 -45.58
C CYS A 6 36.61 1.04 -46.52
N LEU A 7 35.94 -0.10 -46.21
CA LEU A 7 34.68 -0.46 -46.85
C LEU A 7 33.57 0.42 -46.22
N LEU A 8 33.05 1.34 -46.98
CA LEU A 8 31.78 2.01 -46.67
C LEU A 8 30.64 1.01 -46.91
N ALA A 9 30.07 0.47 -45.82
CA ALA A 9 28.78 -0.19 -45.90
C ALA A 9 27.71 0.92 -46.01
N ALA A 10 27.05 0.99 -47.16
CA ALA A 10 25.86 1.80 -47.34
C ALA A 10 24.72 1.18 -46.51
N ALA A 11 24.50 1.68 -45.31
CA ALA A 11 23.27 1.39 -44.57
C ALA A 11 22.13 2.09 -45.31
N ALA A 12 21.24 1.29 -45.90
CA ALA A 12 19.99 1.81 -46.42
C ALA A 12 19.23 2.43 -45.25
N LEU A 13 19.02 3.75 -45.30
CA LEU A 13 18.08 4.45 -44.43
C LEU A 13 16.68 3.93 -44.76
N VAL A 14 16.24 2.91 -44.06
CA VAL A 14 14.80 2.64 -43.89
C VAL A 14 14.30 3.83 -43.08
N GLY A 15 13.55 4.74 -43.73
CA GLY A 15 12.97 5.90 -43.08
C GLY A 15 12.21 5.42 -41.83
N ALA A 16 12.64 5.88 -40.67
CA ALA A 16 11.94 5.62 -39.44
C ALA A 16 10.49 6.10 -39.60
N ALA A 17 9.53 5.21 -39.62
CA ALA A 17 8.14 5.58 -39.65
C ALA A 17 7.87 6.49 -38.44
N SER A 18 7.39 7.71 -38.71
CA SER A 18 7.12 8.67 -37.65
C SER A 18 6.03 8.12 -36.74
N ALA A 19 6.28 8.18 -35.43
CA ALA A 19 5.26 7.79 -34.43
C ALA A 19 4.01 8.65 -34.61
N GLN A 20 2.86 8.01 -34.68
CA GLN A 20 1.54 8.64 -34.80
C GLN A 20 0.76 8.42 -33.52
N SER A 21 -0.24 9.26 -33.25
CA SER A 21 -1.10 9.13 -32.09
C SER A 21 -2.54 9.45 -32.40
N ILE A 22 -3.44 8.80 -31.66
CA ILE A 22 -4.83 9.22 -31.52
C ILE A 22 -5.13 9.31 -30.03
N GLN A 23 -5.89 10.32 -29.65
CA GLN A 23 -6.18 10.59 -28.25
C GLN A 23 -7.64 11.00 -28.11
N THR A 24 -8.32 10.43 -27.11
CA THR A 24 -9.64 10.87 -26.67
C THR A 24 -9.52 12.15 -25.83
N SER A 25 -10.64 12.74 -25.46
CA SER A 25 -10.65 13.92 -24.59
C SER A 25 -10.02 13.58 -23.23
N PHE A 26 -8.96 14.29 -22.84
CA PHE A 26 -8.43 14.28 -21.49
C PHE A 26 -9.06 15.41 -20.70
N ILE A 27 -9.61 15.06 -19.52
CA ILE A 27 -10.23 16.07 -18.66
C ILE A 27 -9.13 16.77 -17.88
N THR A 28 -9.09 18.10 -18.01
CA THR A 28 -8.19 18.97 -17.24
C THR A 28 -8.92 19.76 -16.16
N ASN A 29 -10.26 19.58 -15.98
CA ASN A 29 -11.05 20.34 -15.00
C ASN A 29 -12.07 19.50 -14.23
N ALA A 30 -12.21 19.80 -12.94
CA ALA A 30 -12.92 19.10 -11.89
C ALA A 30 -14.47 19.12 -11.96
N GLY A 31 -15.08 19.54 -13.06
CA GLY A 31 -16.51 19.89 -13.05
C GLY A 31 -17.50 18.78 -13.41
N SER A 32 -17.13 17.68 -14.03
CA SER A 32 -18.11 16.72 -14.58
C SER A 32 -17.70 15.25 -14.62
N SER A 33 -16.59 14.86 -14.02
CA SER A 33 -16.19 13.45 -13.98
C SER A 33 -16.57 12.83 -12.65
N THR A 34 -17.55 11.94 -12.68
CA THR A 34 -17.80 11.05 -11.55
C THR A 34 -16.57 10.16 -11.34
N PHE A 35 -15.97 10.27 -10.17
CA PHE A 35 -14.90 9.42 -9.70
C PHE A 35 -15.44 8.00 -9.49
N HIS A 36 -15.01 7.06 -10.31
CA HIS A 36 -15.14 5.65 -9.97
C HIS A 36 -13.79 4.98 -10.20
N PRO A 37 -13.26 4.28 -9.22
CA PRO A 37 -12.05 3.47 -9.37
C PRO A 37 -12.37 2.22 -10.18
N LEU A 38 -12.75 2.41 -11.45
CA LEU A 38 -13.08 1.29 -12.33
C LEU A 38 -11.79 0.72 -12.91
N PRO A 39 -11.59 -0.60 -12.89
CA PRO A 39 -10.38 -1.21 -13.38
C PRO A 39 -10.25 -1.21 -14.90
N GLY A 40 -11.33 -0.93 -15.68
CA GLY A 40 -11.21 -1.05 -17.11
C GLY A 40 -12.25 -0.30 -17.95
N CYS A 41 -11.89 -0.04 -19.19
CA CYS A 41 -12.75 0.45 -20.24
C CYS A 41 -12.59 -0.41 -21.49
N SER A 42 -13.63 -0.42 -22.32
CA SER A 42 -13.64 -1.09 -23.64
C SER A 42 -14.24 -0.20 -24.70
N PHE A 43 -13.74 -0.34 -25.92
CA PHE A 43 -14.13 0.41 -27.09
C PHE A 43 -13.77 -0.38 -28.35
N ASP A 44 -14.34 0.00 -29.51
CA ASP A 44 -13.95 -0.57 -30.77
C ASP A 44 -12.85 0.26 -31.43
N VAL A 45 -11.89 -0.43 -32.04
CA VAL A 45 -10.84 0.12 -32.85
C VAL A 45 -11.03 -0.37 -34.28
N ASN A 46 -11.33 0.55 -35.20
CA ASN A 46 -11.36 0.25 -36.64
C ASN A 46 -10.10 0.78 -37.30
N VAL A 47 -9.20 -0.11 -37.64
CA VAL A 47 -7.92 0.23 -38.32
C VAL A 47 -8.17 0.31 -39.82
N THR A 48 -7.99 1.49 -40.39
CA THR A 48 -8.14 1.77 -41.84
C THR A 48 -6.85 1.54 -42.61
N ASN A 49 -5.70 1.57 -41.94
CA ASN A 49 -4.42 1.27 -42.57
C ASN A 49 -4.34 -0.21 -42.95
N PRO A 50 -4.17 -0.55 -44.27
CA PRO A 50 -4.22 -1.95 -44.74
C PRO A 50 -3.06 -2.80 -44.21
N ALA A 51 -1.93 -2.20 -43.82
CA ALA A 51 -0.82 -2.89 -43.20
C ALA A 51 -1.09 -3.26 -41.74
N GLY A 52 -2.13 -2.68 -41.12
CA GLY A 52 -2.34 -2.70 -39.70
C GLY A 52 -1.43 -1.68 -38.97
N LEU A 53 -1.52 -1.67 -37.65
CA LEU A 53 -0.76 -0.76 -36.79
C LEU A 53 -0.04 -1.53 -35.69
N GLN A 54 1.14 -1.06 -35.34
CA GLN A 54 1.88 -1.53 -34.17
C GLN A 54 1.70 -0.51 -33.03
N LEU A 55 0.90 -0.87 -32.03
CA LEU A 55 0.70 -0.08 -30.81
C LEU A 55 1.88 -0.28 -29.86
N ASN A 56 2.60 0.79 -29.57
CA ASN A 56 3.81 0.75 -28.72
C ASN A 56 3.57 1.34 -27.33
N GLN A 57 2.64 2.31 -27.23
CA GLN A 57 2.34 2.97 -25.96
C GLN A 57 0.86 3.22 -25.82
N VAL A 58 0.38 3.16 -24.59
CA VAL A 58 -0.96 3.58 -24.20
C VAL A 58 -0.82 4.76 -23.24
N VAL A 59 -1.52 5.85 -23.53
CA VAL A 59 -1.59 7.01 -22.65
C VAL A 59 -2.87 6.89 -21.82
N VAL A 60 -2.74 7.00 -20.51
CA VAL A 60 -3.86 6.84 -19.58
C VAL A 60 -3.93 7.99 -18.59
N ASN A 61 -5.10 8.18 -18.00
CA ASN A 61 -5.33 9.11 -16.92
C ASN A 61 -5.80 8.32 -15.68
N SER A 62 -4.95 8.30 -14.65
CA SER A 62 -5.28 7.69 -13.36
C SER A 62 -5.65 8.77 -12.35
N PRO A 63 -6.63 8.53 -11.45
CA PRO A 63 -7.01 9.52 -10.45
C PRO A 63 -5.93 9.79 -9.39
N TRP A 64 -4.99 8.87 -9.19
CA TRP A 64 -4.03 8.93 -8.09
C TRP A 64 -2.58 9.08 -8.55
N PRO A 65 -1.84 10.10 -8.08
CA PRO A 65 -0.43 10.27 -8.39
C PRO A 65 0.45 9.24 -7.65
N ASN A 66 1.60 8.92 -8.23
CA ASN A 66 2.61 8.04 -7.65
C ASN A 66 2.07 6.67 -7.21
N THR A 67 1.03 6.19 -7.88
CA THR A 67 0.44 4.87 -7.61
C THR A 67 0.95 3.88 -8.64
N THR A 68 1.55 2.79 -8.16
CA THR A 68 1.93 1.68 -9.02
C THR A 68 0.71 0.91 -9.47
N GLY A 69 0.67 0.56 -10.74
CA GLY A 69 -0.38 -0.23 -11.34
C GLY A 69 0.15 -1.16 -12.42
N VAL A 70 -0.73 -2.02 -12.90
CA VAL A 70 -0.48 -2.88 -14.05
C VAL A 70 -1.50 -2.56 -15.12
N LEU A 71 -1.04 -2.22 -16.31
CA LEU A 71 -1.86 -2.02 -17.49
C LEU A 71 -1.95 -3.33 -18.26
N GLU A 72 -3.17 -3.78 -18.52
CA GLU A 72 -3.45 -4.93 -19.39
C GLU A 72 -4.18 -4.46 -20.64
N VAL A 73 -3.73 -4.90 -21.79
CA VAL A 73 -4.36 -4.61 -23.10
C VAL A 73 -4.95 -5.89 -23.66
N TYR A 74 -6.23 -5.89 -23.92
CA TYR A 74 -6.96 -6.99 -24.55
C TYR A 74 -7.51 -6.56 -25.91
N THR A 75 -7.57 -7.50 -26.85
CA THR A 75 -8.29 -7.32 -28.12
C THR A 75 -9.18 -8.53 -28.40
N THR A 76 -10.27 -8.32 -29.17
CA THR A 76 -10.97 -9.42 -29.84
C THR A 76 -10.24 -9.80 -31.14
N ASN A 77 -10.72 -10.82 -31.84
CA ASN A 77 -10.34 -11.05 -33.23
C ASN A 77 -10.89 -9.93 -34.14
N VAL A 78 -10.33 -9.76 -35.34
CA VAL A 78 -10.89 -8.88 -36.37
C VAL A 78 -12.31 -9.31 -36.74
N GLY A 79 -13.21 -8.34 -36.88
CA GLY A 79 -14.64 -8.58 -37.03
C GLY A 79 -15.41 -8.71 -35.71
N GLY A 80 -14.68 -8.85 -34.58
CA GLY A 80 -15.28 -8.77 -33.24
C GLY A 80 -15.45 -7.32 -32.76
N THR A 81 -16.36 -7.13 -31.82
CA THR A 81 -16.65 -5.82 -31.21
C THR A 81 -16.62 -5.90 -29.69
N ASN A 82 -16.49 -4.76 -29.02
CA ASN A 82 -16.69 -4.70 -27.59
C ASN A 82 -18.17 -4.92 -27.19
N VAL A 83 -19.11 -4.65 -28.08
CA VAL A 83 -20.54 -4.74 -27.83
C VAL A 83 -20.97 -6.20 -27.61
N GLY A 84 -21.65 -6.47 -26.48
CA GLY A 84 -22.13 -7.80 -26.13
C GLY A 84 -21.07 -8.75 -25.54
N ASN A 85 -19.80 -8.34 -25.47
CA ASN A 85 -18.68 -9.19 -25.03
C ASN A 85 -18.09 -8.77 -23.68
N LEU A 86 -18.80 -7.96 -22.90
CA LEU A 86 -18.25 -7.34 -21.69
C LEU A 86 -18.59 -8.08 -20.39
N VAL A 87 -19.65 -8.89 -20.38
CA VAL A 87 -20.08 -9.65 -19.20
C VAL A 87 -20.08 -11.13 -19.54
N GLY A 88 -19.27 -11.92 -18.81
CA GLY A 88 -19.16 -13.36 -19.02
C GLY A 88 -18.82 -13.73 -20.48
N PRO A 89 -17.78 -13.13 -21.10
CA PRO A 89 -17.48 -13.43 -22.50
C PRO A 89 -17.20 -14.91 -22.68
N ALA A 90 -17.55 -15.46 -23.82
CA ALA A 90 -17.16 -16.81 -24.17
C ALA A 90 -15.63 -16.96 -24.10
N PRO A 91 -15.09 -18.10 -23.65
CA PRO A 91 -13.67 -18.33 -23.61
C PRO A 91 -13.03 -18.00 -24.96
N GLY A 92 -11.93 -17.25 -24.94
CA GLY A 92 -11.19 -16.84 -26.14
C GLY A 92 -11.72 -15.60 -26.86
N THR A 93 -12.85 -15.01 -26.45
CA THR A 93 -13.37 -13.75 -27.04
C THR A 93 -12.39 -12.60 -26.87
N TRP A 94 -11.91 -12.39 -25.63
CA TRP A 94 -10.90 -11.40 -25.30
C TRP A 94 -9.55 -12.06 -25.15
N GLN A 95 -8.58 -11.58 -25.90
CA GLN A 95 -7.21 -12.07 -25.87
C GLN A 95 -6.31 -11.02 -25.24
N LEU A 96 -5.62 -11.37 -24.16
CA LEU A 96 -4.61 -10.53 -23.56
C LEU A 96 -3.42 -10.36 -24.54
N ARG A 97 -3.02 -9.11 -24.78
CA ARG A 97 -1.98 -8.76 -25.75
C ARG A 97 -0.74 -8.19 -25.10
N ALA A 98 -0.89 -7.44 -24.02
CA ALA A 98 0.23 -6.89 -23.27
C ALA A 98 -0.13 -6.75 -21.78
N ILE A 99 0.89 -6.89 -20.93
CA ILE A 99 0.83 -6.62 -19.49
C ILE A 99 2.04 -5.76 -19.14
N THR A 100 1.82 -4.55 -18.65
CA THR A 100 2.92 -3.63 -18.37
C THR A 100 2.73 -2.95 -17.03
N PRO A 101 3.68 -3.05 -16.09
CA PRO A 101 3.67 -2.25 -14.88
C PRO A 101 3.90 -0.78 -15.23
N PHE A 102 3.27 0.12 -14.47
CA PHE A 102 3.44 1.55 -14.65
C PHE A 102 3.32 2.32 -13.32
N LEU A 103 3.84 3.54 -13.30
CA LEU A 103 3.68 4.50 -12.21
C LEU A 103 2.80 5.66 -12.71
N SER A 104 1.69 5.89 -12.04
CA SER A 104 0.74 6.94 -12.42
C SER A 104 1.28 8.35 -12.16
N ALA A 105 1.12 9.25 -13.13
CA ALA A 105 1.42 10.67 -12.97
C ALA A 105 0.34 11.43 -12.17
N GLY A 106 -0.87 10.84 -12.03
CA GLY A 106 -1.95 11.38 -11.21
C GLY A 106 -3.10 12.02 -11.98
N GLN A 107 -3.99 12.63 -11.21
CA GLN A 107 -5.18 13.29 -11.73
C GLN A 107 -4.80 14.42 -12.68
N ASP A 108 -5.49 14.48 -13.82
CA ASP A 108 -5.30 15.50 -14.86
C ASP A 108 -3.91 15.51 -15.50
N ALA A 109 -3.07 14.51 -15.18
CA ALA A 109 -1.79 14.27 -15.80
C ALA A 109 -1.82 13.02 -16.68
N GLN A 110 -1.23 13.12 -17.85
CA GLN A 110 -1.11 11.99 -18.77
C GLN A 110 0.01 11.06 -18.30
N THR A 111 -0.29 9.77 -18.17
CA THR A 111 0.69 8.73 -17.93
C THR A 111 0.91 7.96 -19.23
N THR A 112 2.06 8.11 -19.85
CA THR A 112 2.43 7.32 -21.02
C THR A 112 3.03 6.00 -20.56
N VAL A 113 2.36 4.90 -20.88
CA VAL A 113 2.81 3.53 -20.55
C VAL A 113 3.39 2.92 -21.82
N THR A 114 4.69 2.72 -21.86
CA THR A 114 5.36 1.97 -22.94
C THR A 114 5.08 0.49 -22.72
N LEU A 115 4.43 -0.16 -23.68
CA LEU A 115 4.06 -1.55 -23.58
C LEU A 115 5.32 -2.43 -23.56
N ASN A 116 5.34 -3.41 -22.66
CA ASN A 116 6.41 -4.42 -22.61
C ASN A 116 6.48 -5.25 -23.90
N LYS A 117 5.39 -5.26 -24.65
CA LYS A 117 5.25 -5.88 -25.96
C LYS A 117 4.42 -4.97 -26.85
N PRO A 118 4.89 -4.62 -28.06
CA PRO A 118 4.06 -3.99 -29.07
C PRO A 118 2.83 -4.85 -29.41
N VAL A 119 1.67 -4.22 -29.53
CA VAL A 119 0.42 -4.93 -29.89
C VAL A 119 0.11 -4.66 -31.35
N HIS A 120 0.02 -5.74 -32.15
CA HIS A 120 -0.40 -5.61 -33.53
C HIS A 120 -1.92 -5.49 -33.63
N LEU A 121 -2.38 -4.36 -34.13
CA LEU A 121 -3.77 -4.07 -34.49
C LEU A 121 -3.94 -4.33 -35.99
N GLN A 122 -4.66 -5.39 -36.30
CA GLN A 122 -4.93 -5.76 -37.72
C GLN A 122 -5.86 -4.77 -38.38
N ALA A 123 -5.80 -4.64 -39.71
CA ALA A 123 -6.78 -3.88 -40.48
C ALA A 123 -8.20 -4.39 -40.25
N GLY A 124 -9.16 -3.48 -40.09
CA GLY A 124 -10.55 -3.77 -39.80
C GLY A 124 -10.93 -3.47 -38.33
N THR A 125 -12.18 -3.80 -37.99
CA THR A 125 -12.73 -3.53 -36.66
C THR A 125 -12.41 -4.65 -35.68
N GLN A 126 -12.01 -4.28 -34.47
CA GLN A 126 -11.76 -5.17 -33.34
C GLN A 126 -12.11 -4.47 -32.03
N GLY A 127 -12.65 -5.21 -31.06
CA GLY A 127 -12.83 -4.69 -29.70
C GLY A 127 -11.47 -4.58 -29.00
N MET A 128 -11.26 -3.49 -28.25
CA MET A 128 -10.11 -3.29 -27.37
C MET A 128 -10.60 -3.02 -25.95
N ALA A 129 -9.94 -3.66 -24.96
CA ALA A 129 -10.14 -3.34 -23.55
C ALA A 129 -8.81 -2.96 -22.91
N ILE A 130 -8.82 -1.86 -22.17
CA ILE A 130 -7.70 -1.38 -21.37
C ILE A 130 -8.09 -1.54 -19.90
N VAL A 131 -7.29 -2.29 -19.14
CA VAL A 131 -7.54 -2.62 -17.75
C VAL A 131 -6.39 -2.11 -16.89
N HIS A 132 -6.72 -1.40 -15.82
CA HIS A 132 -5.78 -0.92 -14.81
C HIS A 132 -5.96 -1.70 -13.52
N ARG A 133 -4.99 -2.49 -13.13
CA ARG A 133 -4.96 -3.10 -11.81
C ARG A 133 -4.15 -2.21 -10.86
N GLY A 134 -4.73 -1.86 -9.73
CA GLY A 134 -4.05 -1.08 -8.68
C GLY A 134 -4.15 0.44 -8.79
N ALA A 135 -4.21 1.02 -9.99
CA ALA A 135 -4.14 2.47 -10.17
C ALA A 135 -5.44 3.17 -10.58
N GLY A 136 -6.51 2.43 -10.86
CA GLY A 136 -7.77 2.98 -11.35
C GLY A 136 -7.67 3.71 -12.71
N MET A 137 -8.81 4.02 -13.31
CA MET A 137 -8.89 4.72 -14.60
C MET A 137 -9.95 5.81 -14.56
N ARG A 138 -9.71 6.92 -15.22
CA ARG A 138 -10.72 7.99 -15.41
C ARG A 138 -11.47 7.81 -16.72
N TRP A 139 -12.75 8.19 -16.68
CA TRP A 139 -13.64 8.18 -17.84
C TRP A 139 -14.64 9.36 -17.78
N ILE A 140 -15.25 9.67 -18.91
CA ILE A 140 -16.20 10.77 -19.06
C ILE A 140 -17.60 10.20 -19.32
N ASN A 141 -18.62 10.83 -18.73
CA ASN A 141 -20.01 10.59 -19.09
C ASN A 141 -20.41 11.52 -20.24
N PRO A 142 -20.58 11.02 -21.47
CA PRO A 142 -20.84 11.87 -22.63
C PRO A 142 -22.20 12.57 -22.58
N GLY A 143 -23.18 12.01 -21.85
CA GLY A 143 -24.52 12.59 -21.74
C GLY A 143 -24.60 13.92 -21.01
N THR A 144 -23.58 14.27 -20.19
CA THR A 144 -23.53 15.53 -19.44
C THR A 144 -22.55 16.55 -20.00
N THR A 145 -21.67 16.16 -20.92
CA THR A 145 -20.54 16.97 -21.36
C THR A 145 -20.53 17.26 -22.87
N GLY A 146 -21.41 16.65 -23.66
CA GLY A 146 -21.37 16.73 -25.12
C GLY A 146 -20.10 16.12 -25.74
N THR A 147 -19.38 15.26 -24.99
CA THR A 147 -18.12 14.65 -25.42
C THR A 147 -18.36 13.67 -26.56
N PRO A 148 -17.58 13.71 -27.65
CA PRO A 148 -17.73 12.78 -28.76
C PRO A 148 -17.55 11.33 -28.33
N LEU A 149 -18.28 10.42 -28.97
CA LEU A 149 -18.10 8.96 -28.82
C LEU A 149 -17.16 8.38 -29.89
N VAL A 150 -16.84 9.14 -30.91
CA VAL A 150 -16.00 8.70 -32.04
C VAL A 150 -14.84 9.64 -32.19
N TYR A 151 -13.64 9.08 -32.29
CA TYR A 151 -12.38 9.78 -32.52
C TYR A 151 -11.70 9.13 -33.73
N SER A 152 -11.27 9.91 -34.72
CA SER A 152 -10.68 9.37 -35.96
C SER A 152 -9.46 10.18 -36.37
N ASN A 153 -8.54 9.47 -37.01
CA ASN A 153 -7.46 10.06 -37.83
C ASN A 153 -7.32 9.26 -39.13
N ALA A 154 -6.23 9.43 -39.86
CA ALA A 154 -6.01 8.78 -41.14
C ALA A 154 -5.92 7.25 -41.06
N ASP A 155 -5.44 6.71 -39.93
CA ASP A 155 -5.09 5.28 -39.78
C ASP A 155 -6.11 4.47 -39.01
N LEU A 156 -6.89 5.11 -38.12
CA LEU A 156 -7.84 4.40 -37.28
C LEU A 156 -8.98 5.26 -36.74
N THR A 157 -10.07 4.60 -36.39
CA THR A 157 -11.21 5.18 -35.68
C THR A 157 -11.45 4.45 -34.37
N LEU A 158 -11.58 5.20 -33.27
CA LEU A 158 -12.01 4.69 -31.97
C LEU A 158 -13.50 4.98 -31.77
N THR A 159 -14.28 3.96 -31.51
CA THR A 159 -15.68 4.12 -31.10
C THR A 159 -15.81 3.74 -29.64
N MET A 160 -16.05 4.72 -28.78
CA MET A 160 -16.08 4.56 -27.32
C MET A 160 -17.27 3.67 -26.90
N GLY A 161 -17.03 2.85 -25.91
CA GLY A 161 -17.95 1.81 -25.47
C GLY A 161 -18.37 1.96 -24.02
N SER A 162 -17.70 1.31 -23.10
CA SER A 162 -18.14 1.17 -21.72
C SER A 162 -16.99 1.21 -20.71
N ALA A 163 -17.33 1.42 -19.45
CA ALA A 163 -16.46 1.23 -18.31
C ALA A 163 -17.06 0.24 -17.31
N GLN A 164 -16.25 -0.54 -16.63
CA GLN A 164 -16.67 -1.59 -15.71
C GLN A 164 -15.98 -1.48 -14.36
N SER A 165 -16.71 -1.78 -13.27
CA SER A 165 -16.18 -1.85 -11.91
C SER A 165 -15.39 -3.13 -11.66
N THR A 166 -15.68 -4.19 -12.39
CA THR A 166 -14.94 -5.46 -12.36
C THR A 166 -14.80 -5.95 -13.79
N THR A 167 -13.59 -6.18 -14.24
CA THR A 167 -13.29 -6.54 -15.62
C THR A 167 -14.00 -7.84 -16.01
N PHE A 168 -14.81 -7.77 -17.09
CA PHE A 168 -15.56 -8.87 -17.67
C PHE A 168 -16.60 -9.57 -16.77
N VAL A 169 -16.92 -9.00 -15.60
CA VAL A 169 -17.84 -9.62 -14.61
C VAL A 169 -19.02 -8.73 -14.26
N SER A 170 -18.83 -7.41 -14.11
CA SER A 170 -19.90 -6.49 -13.71
C SER A 170 -20.69 -5.94 -14.91
N THR A 171 -21.94 -5.54 -14.64
CA THR A 171 -22.76 -4.82 -15.64
C THR A 171 -22.02 -3.56 -16.11
N PRO A 172 -21.84 -3.38 -17.42
CA PRO A 172 -21.10 -2.25 -17.94
C PRO A 172 -21.88 -0.93 -17.82
N ASN A 173 -21.18 0.13 -17.50
CA ASN A 173 -21.68 1.49 -17.62
C ASN A 173 -21.49 1.97 -19.07
N THR A 174 -22.56 2.16 -19.83
CA THR A 174 -22.55 2.57 -21.24
C THR A 174 -23.48 3.76 -21.47
N PRO A 175 -23.16 4.70 -22.38
CA PRO A 175 -21.84 4.89 -22.99
C PRO A 175 -20.86 5.57 -22.03
N ARG A 176 -19.57 5.30 -22.19
CA ARG A 176 -18.46 5.96 -21.45
C ARG A 176 -17.31 6.26 -22.41
N VAL A 177 -16.67 7.40 -22.22
CA VAL A 177 -15.47 7.79 -22.95
C VAL A 177 -14.28 7.57 -22.03
N ALA A 178 -13.42 6.63 -22.38
CA ALA A 178 -12.15 6.42 -21.71
C ALA A 178 -11.21 7.61 -21.97
N SER A 179 -10.52 8.10 -20.93
CA SER A 179 -9.40 9.03 -21.11
C SER A 179 -8.17 8.23 -21.52
N VAL A 180 -8.05 7.95 -22.82
CA VAL A 180 -7.00 7.08 -23.37
C VAL A 180 -6.39 7.69 -24.62
N GLY A 181 -5.09 7.46 -24.81
CA GLY A 181 -4.36 7.72 -26.05
C GLY A 181 -3.65 6.46 -26.52
N LEU A 182 -3.52 6.29 -27.82
CA LEU A 182 -2.80 5.21 -28.47
C LEU A 182 -1.66 5.83 -29.30
N ASN A 183 -0.41 5.48 -28.98
CA ASN A 183 0.76 5.86 -29.75
C ASN A 183 1.25 4.63 -30.53
N TYR A 184 1.28 4.73 -31.85
CA TYR A 184 1.50 3.63 -32.75
C TYR A 184 2.39 4.04 -33.95
N VAL A 185 2.81 3.05 -34.69
CA VAL A 185 3.43 3.20 -36.01
C VAL A 185 2.69 2.28 -37.00
N PRO A 186 2.76 2.53 -38.33
CA PRO A 186 2.32 1.54 -39.31
C PRO A 186 3.01 0.20 -39.03
N ALA A 187 2.27 -0.90 -39.06
CA ALA A 187 2.85 -2.20 -38.79
C ALA A 187 3.83 -2.58 -39.90
N VAL A 188 5.06 -2.83 -39.49
CA VAL A 188 6.07 -3.57 -40.26
C VAL A 188 6.02 -5.04 -39.81
N ASP A 189 7.11 -5.77 -39.93
CA ASP A 189 7.13 -7.17 -39.44
C ASP A 189 6.99 -7.22 -37.90
N VAL A 190 5.98 -7.93 -37.42
CA VAL A 190 5.72 -8.13 -35.98
C VAL A 190 5.58 -9.62 -35.72
N VAL A 191 6.41 -10.18 -34.86
CA VAL A 191 6.24 -11.54 -34.34
C VAL A 191 5.26 -11.48 -33.17
N ASP A 192 4.18 -12.24 -33.22
CA ASP A 192 3.16 -12.32 -32.17
C ASP A 192 2.54 -13.72 -32.13
N PHE A 193 2.08 -14.13 -30.95
CA PHE A 193 1.39 -15.40 -30.75
C PHE A 193 0.41 -15.33 -29.57
N SER A 194 -0.50 -16.32 -29.49
CA SER A 194 -1.39 -16.50 -28.36
C SER A 194 -1.32 -17.93 -27.84
N ALA A 195 -1.67 -18.10 -26.56
CA ALA A 195 -1.88 -19.39 -25.90
C ALA A 195 -3.37 -19.51 -25.51
N ASP A 196 -3.95 -20.70 -25.69
CA ASP A 196 -5.36 -20.98 -25.33
C ASP A 196 -5.56 -21.08 -23.81
N VAL A 197 -4.57 -21.63 -23.11
CA VAL A 197 -4.52 -21.76 -21.65
C VAL A 197 -3.23 -21.17 -21.16
N ARG A 198 -3.27 -20.48 -20.02
CA ARG A 198 -2.08 -19.83 -19.43
C ARG A 198 -1.73 -20.33 -18.04
N SER A 199 -2.64 -21.03 -17.41
CA SER A 199 -2.46 -21.47 -16.03
C SER A 199 -3.31 -22.70 -15.76
N GLY A 200 -2.74 -23.65 -15.03
CA GLY A 200 -3.40 -24.90 -14.66
C GLY A 200 -2.47 -25.86 -13.95
N PRO A 201 -3.01 -27.00 -13.46
CA PRO A 201 -2.16 -28.04 -12.87
C PRO A 201 -1.24 -28.65 -13.90
N SER A 202 -0.03 -29.06 -13.47
CA SER A 202 0.85 -29.85 -14.33
C SER A 202 0.46 -31.35 -14.29
N PRO A 203 0.60 -32.08 -15.42
CA PRO A 203 1.08 -31.60 -16.73
C PRO A 203 0.08 -30.71 -17.44
N LEU A 204 0.49 -29.45 -17.76
CA LEU A 204 -0.35 -28.44 -18.41
C LEU A 204 -0.12 -28.45 -19.93
N THR A 205 -1.10 -28.85 -20.71
CA THR A 205 -1.03 -28.79 -22.18
C THR A 205 -1.58 -27.46 -22.68
N VAL A 206 -0.81 -26.78 -23.51
CA VAL A 206 -1.10 -25.46 -24.08
C VAL A 206 -0.98 -25.50 -25.59
N ASN A 207 -2.00 -25.01 -26.30
CA ASN A 207 -1.96 -24.83 -27.74
C ASN A 207 -1.58 -23.38 -28.06
N PHE A 208 -0.53 -23.23 -28.85
CA PHE A 208 -0.03 -21.95 -29.30
C PHE A 208 -0.54 -21.65 -30.71
N THR A 209 -0.87 -20.39 -30.97
CA THR A 209 -1.28 -19.93 -32.30
C THR A 209 -0.39 -18.77 -32.72
N ASP A 210 0.31 -18.93 -33.85
CA ASP A 210 1.06 -17.86 -34.50
C ASP A 210 0.10 -16.74 -34.95
N ARG A 211 0.44 -15.50 -34.61
CA ARG A 211 -0.28 -14.29 -34.99
C ARG A 211 0.65 -13.26 -35.60
N SER A 212 1.79 -13.69 -36.05
CA SER A 212 2.80 -12.81 -36.64
C SER A 212 2.26 -12.18 -37.90
N LYS A 213 2.62 -10.93 -38.12
CA LYS A 213 2.44 -10.19 -39.36
C LYS A 213 3.79 -9.96 -39.98
N ILE A 214 4.07 -10.63 -41.07
CA ILE A 214 5.32 -10.50 -41.84
C ILE A 214 4.97 -9.94 -43.22
N SER A 215 5.57 -8.80 -43.55
CA SER A 215 5.41 -8.09 -44.81
C SER A 215 6.70 -8.02 -45.63
N THR A 216 7.84 -8.27 -45.00
CA THR A 216 9.15 -8.30 -45.66
C THR A 216 9.65 -9.73 -45.83
N GLY A 217 9.81 -10.15 -47.09
CA GLY A 217 10.21 -11.52 -47.44
C GLY A 217 9.07 -12.55 -47.37
N VAL A 218 9.38 -13.79 -47.60
CA VAL A 218 8.49 -14.95 -47.53
C VAL A 218 8.79 -15.72 -46.25
N VAL A 219 7.77 -16.07 -45.49
CA VAL A 219 7.96 -16.93 -44.27
C VAL A 219 8.45 -18.30 -44.73
N ALA A 220 9.59 -18.73 -44.22
CA ALA A 220 10.25 -19.97 -44.49
C ALA A 220 10.08 -21.01 -43.37
N GLY A 221 9.79 -20.55 -42.14
CA GLY A 221 9.59 -21.45 -41.01
C GLY A 221 9.36 -20.75 -39.69
N TRP A 222 9.05 -21.54 -38.67
CA TRP A 222 8.85 -21.15 -37.28
C TRP A 222 9.78 -21.95 -36.38
N GLU A 223 10.26 -21.36 -35.31
CA GLU A 223 11.03 -22.00 -34.24
C GLU A 223 10.44 -21.57 -32.90
N TRP A 224 10.00 -22.53 -32.10
CA TRP A 224 9.47 -22.34 -30.80
C TRP A 224 10.43 -22.84 -29.74
N ASP A 225 10.62 -22.07 -28.68
CA ASP A 225 11.33 -22.41 -27.46
C ASP A 225 10.34 -22.14 -26.32
N PHE A 226 9.74 -23.17 -25.71
CA PHE A 226 8.66 -23.02 -24.76
C PHE A 226 9.15 -22.77 -23.34
N ASN A 227 10.34 -23.24 -22.99
CA ASN A 227 10.91 -23.19 -21.66
C ASN A 227 11.95 -22.05 -21.49
N GLY A 228 12.39 -21.44 -22.58
CA GLY A 228 13.36 -20.34 -22.59
C GLY A 228 14.81 -20.78 -22.42
N ASP A 229 15.13 -22.06 -22.71
CA ASP A 229 16.51 -22.59 -22.59
C ASP A 229 17.39 -22.34 -23.83
N GLY A 230 16.81 -21.76 -24.87
CA GLY A 230 17.46 -21.44 -26.13
C GLY A 230 17.49 -22.60 -27.13
N VAL A 231 16.91 -23.75 -26.82
CA VAL A 231 16.77 -24.90 -27.73
C VAL A 231 15.41 -24.83 -28.41
N VAL A 232 15.35 -25.21 -29.68
CA VAL A 232 14.09 -25.25 -30.44
C VAL A 232 13.30 -26.52 -30.08
N ASP A 233 12.14 -26.32 -29.47
CA ASP A 233 11.22 -27.38 -29.07
C ASP A 233 10.29 -27.83 -30.21
N SER A 234 9.90 -26.88 -31.10
CA SER A 234 8.98 -27.14 -32.21
C SER A 234 9.23 -26.22 -33.40
N THR A 235 8.96 -26.76 -34.62
CA THR A 235 8.98 -25.98 -35.88
C THR A 235 7.61 -25.90 -36.53
N VAL A 236 6.56 -26.37 -35.88
CA VAL A 236 5.19 -26.29 -36.36
C VAL A 236 4.65 -24.86 -36.15
N GLN A 237 3.91 -24.32 -37.12
CA GLN A 237 3.36 -22.95 -37.05
C GLN A 237 2.47 -22.78 -35.80
N ASN A 238 1.57 -23.72 -35.54
CA ASN A 238 0.64 -23.68 -34.41
C ASN A 238 0.81 -24.96 -33.57
N PRO A 239 1.82 -25.04 -32.71
CA PRO A 239 2.11 -26.24 -31.97
C PRO A 239 1.29 -26.40 -30.69
N SER A 240 1.24 -27.62 -30.17
CA SER A 240 0.84 -27.92 -28.79
C SER A 240 2.08 -28.35 -28.01
N HIS A 241 2.19 -27.84 -26.77
CA HIS A 241 3.27 -28.23 -25.84
C HIS A 241 2.71 -28.56 -24.46
N THR A 242 3.30 -29.55 -23.77
CA THR A 242 2.91 -29.96 -22.42
C THR A 242 3.99 -29.63 -21.43
N PHE A 243 3.70 -28.69 -20.54
CA PHE A 243 4.58 -28.35 -19.42
C PHE A 243 4.39 -29.35 -18.30
N VAL A 244 5.36 -30.26 -18.15
CA VAL A 244 5.29 -31.36 -17.17
C VAL A 244 5.79 -30.97 -15.79
N ALA A 245 6.70 -30.00 -15.70
CA ALA A 245 7.17 -29.45 -14.44
C ALA A 245 6.39 -28.18 -14.05
N CYS A 246 6.29 -27.94 -12.76
CA CYS A 246 5.75 -26.68 -12.26
C CYS A 246 6.71 -25.50 -12.53
N GLY A 247 6.17 -24.35 -12.83
CA GLY A 247 6.98 -23.16 -13.12
C GLY A 247 6.22 -22.10 -13.86
N ASP A 248 6.86 -20.93 -14.01
CA ASP A 248 6.46 -19.89 -14.92
C ASP A 248 7.33 -19.93 -16.16
N TYR A 249 6.71 -20.09 -17.29
CA TYR A 249 7.38 -20.26 -18.57
C TYR A 249 7.20 -19.04 -19.44
N SER A 250 8.26 -18.69 -20.18
CA SER A 250 8.34 -17.53 -21.07
C SER A 250 8.56 -18.00 -22.51
N PRO A 251 7.53 -18.53 -23.17
CA PRO A 251 7.65 -19.05 -24.53
C PRO A 251 8.15 -17.99 -25.50
N LYS A 252 9.01 -18.41 -26.43
CA LYS A 252 9.58 -17.62 -27.50
C LYS A 252 9.19 -18.19 -28.86
N LEU A 253 8.77 -17.34 -29.77
CA LEU A 253 8.59 -17.64 -31.19
C LEU A 253 9.60 -16.88 -32.00
N ARG A 254 10.27 -17.59 -32.89
CA ARG A 254 11.12 -17.02 -33.94
C ARG A 254 10.54 -17.38 -35.31
N VAL A 255 10.26 -16.36 -36.13
CA VAL A 255 9.76 -16.53 -37.48
C VAL A 255 10.93 -16.31 -38.46
N ILE A 256 11.20 -17.29 -39.28
CA ILE A 256 12.27 -17.27 -40.29
C ILE A 256 11.68 -16.81 -41.60
N THR A 257 12.29 -15.86 -42.26
CA THR A 257 11.91 -15.37 -43.58
C THR A 257 13.06 -15.46 -44.58
N SER A 258 12.75 -15.28 -45.85
CA SER A 258 13.77 -15.27 -46.92
C SER A 258 14.81 -14.15 -46.80
N VAL A 259 14.56 -13.13 -45.94
CA VAL A 259 15.43 -11.96 -45.76
C VAL A 259 16.01 -11.85 -44.34
N GLY A 260 15.73 -12.83 -43.47
CA GLY A 260 16.19 -12.86 -42.07
C GLY A 260 15.20 -13.51 -41.14
N ALA A 261 15.45 -13.43 -39.82
CA ALA A 261 14.55 -13.94 -38.82
C ALA A 261 14.22 -12.86 -37.80
N GLN A 262 13.01 -12.91 -37.26
CA GLN A 262 12.56 -12.07 -36.16
C GLN A 262 11.99 -12.94 -35.05
N GLU A 263 12.11 -12.50 -33.79
CA GLU A 263 11.67 -13.29 -32.65
C GLU A 263 10.98 -12.43 -31.60
N TYR A 264 10.13 -13.07 -30.83
CA TYR A 264 9.52 -12.51 -29.65
C TYR A 264 9.38 -13.55 -28.54
N GLN A 265 9.79 -13.19 -27.32
CA GLN A 265 9.58 -13.97 -26.10
C GLN A 265 8.51 -13.30 -25.24
N TRP A 266 7.52 -14.07 -24.79
CA TRP A 266 6.50 -13.53 -23.89
C TRP A 266 6.83 -13.93 -22.43
N PRO A 267 7.26 -12.98 -21.59
CA PRO A 267 7.65 -13.27 -20.22
C PRO A 267 6.47 -13.80 -19.40
N ASN A 268 6.69 -14.91 -18.69
CA ASN A 268 5.74 -15.54 -17.76
C ASN A 268 4.32 -15.71 -18.33
N LEU A 269 4.22 -16.09 -19.60
CA LEU A 269 2.92 -16.30 -20.26
C LEU A 269 2.18 -17.50 -19.70
N VAL A 270 2.89 -18.58 -19.37
CA VAL A 270 2.31 -19.85 -18.89
C VAL A 270 2.77 -20.12 -17.46
N SER A 271 1.83 -20.44 -16.58
CA SER A 271 2.07 -20.81 -15.19
C SER A 271 1.53 -22.21 -14.92
N ALA A 272 2.42 -23.18 -14.83
CA ALA A 272 2.06 -24.54 -14.42
C ALA A 272 2.14 -24.66 -12.89
N ASP A 273 1.11 -25.26 -12.27
CA ASP A 273 0.91 -25.34 -10.82
C ASP A 273 0.98 -23.98 -10.13
N PRO A 274 0.08 -23.04 -10.46
CA PRO A 274 0.03 -21.76 -9.79
C PRO A 274 -0.27 -21.95 -8.30
N LEU A 275 0.45 -21.20 -7.45
CA LEU A 275 0.24 -21.21 -6.00
C LEU A 275 -0.22 -19.84 -5.56
N VAL A 276 -1.37 -19.78 -4.87
CA VAL A 276 -1.91 -18.57 -4.26
C VAL A 276 -2.25 -18.87 -2.81
N ALA A 277 -1.60 -18.19 -1.87
CA ALA A 277 -1.97 -18.28 -0.46
C ALA A 277 -3.24 -17.47 -0.20
N ASN A 278 -4.22 -18.08 0.48
CA ASN A 278 -5.41 -17.38 0.98
C ASN A 278 -6.04 -18.17 2.12
N PHE A 279 -6.73 -17.48 3.05
CA PHE A 279 -7.52 -18.11 4.10
C PHE A 279 -8.68 -17.23 4.54
N THR A 280 -9.65 -17.81 5.23
CA THR A 280 -10.68 -17.11 5.98
C THR A 280 -10.56 -17.46 7.46
N SER A 281 -11.09 -16.59 8.33
CA SER A 281 -11.19 -16.83 9.76
C SER A 281 -12.64 -16.73 10.21
N SER A 282 -13.02 -17.48 11.27
CA SER A 282 -14.37 -17.43 11.85
C SER A 282 -14.74 -16.04 12.35
N ALA A 283 -13.74 -15.25 12.76
CA ALA A 283 -13.88 -13.84 13.12
C ALA A 283 -12.55 -13.11 12.96
N THR A 284 -12.60 -11.80 12.76
CA THR A 284 -11.43 -10.89 12.72
C THR A 284 -11.33 -10.04 13.98
N LEU A 285 -12.37 -10.02 14.79
CA LEU A 285 -12.45 -9.34 16.08
C LEU A 285 -13.09 -10.29 17.09
N VAL A 286 -12.40 -10.60 18.17
CA VAL A 286 -12.85 -11.50 19.22
C VAL A 286 -12.50 -10.95 20.61
N ALA A 287 -13.15 -11.46 21.65
CA ALA A 287 -12.64 -11.27 23.00
C ALA A 287 -11.37 -12.12 23.19
N PRO A 288 -10.40 -11.68 24.00
CA PRO A 288 -9.25 -12.51 24.35
C PRO A 288 -9.68 -13.89 24.88
N GLN A 289 -8.86 -14.90 24.59
CA GLN A 289 -9.15 -16.32 24.93
C GLN A 289 -10.40 -16.90 24.24
N THR A 290 -10.89 -16.27 23.17
CA THR A 290 -11.93 -16.83 22.30
C THR A 290 -11.27 -17.53 21.11
N ALA A 291 -11.66 -18.77 20.87
CA ALA A 291 -11.11 -19.57 19.80
C ALA A 291 -11.48 -18.98 18.41
N VAL A 292 -10.51 -18.85 17.53
CA VAL A 292 -10.64 -18.47 16.13
C VAL A 292 -10.25 -19.64 15.27
N THR A 293 -11.17 -20.11 14.43
CA THR A 293 -10.91 -21.17 13.44
C THR A 293 -10.52 -20.55 12.12
N PHE A 294 -9.46 -21.05 11.54
CA PHE A 294 -9.00 -20.67 10.20
C PHE A 294 -9.41 -21.73 9.19
N THR A 295 -9.79 -21.27 8.01
CA THR A 295 -10.13 -22.15 6.87
C THR A 295 -9.25 -21.76 5.70
N ASP A 296 -8.47 -22.71 5.22
CA ASP A 296 -7.64 -22.54 4.02
C ASP A 296 -8.51 -22.28 2.78
N ALA A 297 -8.12 -21.31 2.01
CA ALA A 297 -8.70 -20.94 0.72
C ALA A 297 -7.61 -20.76 -0.35
N SER A 298 -6.46 -21.38 -0.12
CA SER A 298 -5.31 -21.33 -1.05
C SER A 298 -5.60 -22.17 -2.31
N VAL A 299 -4.97 -21.76 -3.41
CA VAL A 299 -5.02 -22.51 -4.67
C VAL A 299 -3.68 -23.22 -4.86
N GLY A 300 -3.73 -24.53 -5.11
CA GLY A 300 -2.57 -25.34 -5.43
C GLY A 300 -1.67 -25.71 -4.24
N ALA A 301 -2.06 -25.41 -3.01
CA ALA A 301 -1.28 -25.72 -1.83
C ALA A 301 -1.30 -27.22 -1.47
N THR A 302 -0.17 -27.74 -1.02
CA THR A 302 -0.02 -29.12 -0.50
C THR A 302 0.49 -29.16 0.94
N THR A 303 1.06 -28.07 1.44
CA THR A 303 1.50 -27.92 2.83
C THR A 303 1.18 -26.52 3.34
N TRP A 304 0.98 -26.41 4.65
CA TRP A 304 0.57 -25.19 5.35
C TRP A 304 1.49 -24.95 6.54
N GLN A 305 1.81 -23.69 6.81
CA GLN A 305 2.57 -23.23 7.96
C GLN A 305 1.93 -21.92 8.45
N TRP A 306 1.45 -21.97 9.69
CA TRP A 306 0.79 -20.85 10.34
C TRP A 306 1.71 -20.23 11.38
N ASP A 307 1.81 -18.91 11.35
CA ASP A 307 2.43 -18.06 12.35
C ASP A 307 1.34 -17.10 12.83
N PHE A 308 0.76 -17.39 14.01
CA PHE A 308 -0.42 -16.71 14.49
C PHE A 308 -0.11 -15.36 15.13
N ASP A 309 1.03 -15.24 15.79
CA ASP A 309 1.40 -14.02 16.51
C ASP A 309 2.38 -13.11 15.77
N GLY A 310 2.91 -13.57 14.63
CA GLY A 310 3.77 -12.81 13.76
C GLY A 310 5.22 -12.73 14.23
N ASP A 311 5.65 -13.67 15.11
CA ASP A 311 7.01 -13.71 15.64
C ASP A 311 8.02 -14.42 14.72
N GLY A 312 7.51 -15.04 13.64
CA GLY A 312 8.31 -15.76 12.64
C GLY A 312 8.52 -17.24 12.98
N VAL A 313 7.99 -17.72 14.09
CA VAL A 313 7.98 -19.14 14.45
C VAL A 313 6.68 -19.78 13.95
N ILE A 314 6.75 -21.02 13.49
CA ILE A 314 5.55 -21.74 13.03
C ILE A 314 4.82 -22.34 14.22
N ASP A 315 3.55 -21.92 14.41
CA ASP A 315 2.68 -22.35 15.49
C ASP A 315 1.88 -23.61 15.14
N ASP A 316 1.48 -23.75 13.86
CA ASP A 316 0.64 -24.87 13.41
C ASP A 316 0.91 -25.21 11.94
N THR A 317 0.70 -26.48 11.57
CA THR A 317 0.87 -27.01 10.19
C THR A 317 -0.39 -27.69 9.64
N ASN A 318 -1.49 -27.69 10.39
CA ASN A 318 -2.77 -28.20 9.92
C ASN A 318 -3.35 -27.28 8.84
N GLN A 319 -4.08 -27.83 7.89
CA GLN A 319 -4.74 -27.05 6.85
C GLN A 319 -5.73 -26.03 7.42
N ASN A 320 -6.53 -26.47 8.41
CA ASN A 320 -7.59 -25.66 9.02
C ASN A 320 -7.44 -25.66 10.56
N PRO A 321 -6.48 -24.90 11.10
CA PRO A 321 -6.23 -24.89 12.53
C PRO A 321 -7.22 -24.03 13.31
N THR A 322 -7.18 -24.18 14.64
CA THR A 322 -7.88 -23.30 15.58
C THR A 322 -6.86 -22.72 16.54
N TRP A 323 -6.94 -21.41 16.76
CA TRP A 323 -6.06 -20.68 17.66
C TRP A 323 -6.85 -19.85 18.67
N THR A 324 -6.33 -19.73 19.89
CA THR A 324 -6.96 -18.97 20.96
C THR A 324 -6.04 -17.80 21.34
N PRO A 325 -6.27 -16.60 20.76
CA PRO A 325 -5.39 -15.44 20.98
C PRO A 325 -5.50 -14.89 22.41
N GLY A 326 -4.37 -14.48 22.97
CA GLY A 326 -4.33 -13.52 24.07
C GLY A 326 -4.82 -12.14 23.64
N ALA A 327 -4.85 -11.16 24.56
CA ALA A 327 -5.17 -9.79 24.17
C ALA A 327 -4.09 -9.22 23.25
N GLY A 328 -4.51 -8.62 22.15
CA GLY A 328 -3.57 -8.04 21.19
C GLY A 328 -4.15 -7.87 19.80
N SER A 329 -3.31 -7.41 18.91
CA SER A 329 -3.58 -7.33 17.48
C SER A 329 -2.50 -8.13 16.75
N TYR A 330 -2.94 -9.10 15.97
CA TYR A 330 -2.09 -10.11 15.39
C TYR A 330 -2.13 -10.07 13.87
N ASN A 331 -0.99 -10.16 13.21
CA ASN A 331 -0.87 -10.31 11.77
C ASN A 331 -0.64 -11.79 11.45
N VAL A 332 -1.70 -12.59 11.56
CA VAL A 332 -1.66 -14.02 11.26
C VAL A 332 -1.14 -14.25 9.86
N ALA A 333 -0.06 -15.00 9.73
CA ALA A 333 0.53 -15.40 8.47
C ALA A 333 0.19 -16.85 8.15
N LEU A 334 -0.20 -17.09 6.90
CA LEU A 334 -0.24 -18.43 6.30
C LEU A 334 0.81 -18.49 5.20
N THR A 335 1.77 -19.38 5.34
CA THR A 335 2.71 -19.75 4.28
C THR A 335 2.34 -21.12 3.76
N VAL A 336 2.14 -21.21 2.45
CA VAL A 336 1.82 -22.48 1.78
C VAL A 336 2.87 -22.84 0.76
N THR A 337 3.04 -24.15 0.51
CA THR A 337 3.88 -24.64 -0.58
C THR A 337 3.17 -25.72 -1.38
N ASN A 338 3.61 -25.95 -2.60
CA ASN A 338 3.22 -27.10 -3.43
C ASN A 338 4.44 -27.93 -3.89
N GLY A 339 5.55 -27.84 -3.16
CA GLY A 339 6.80 -28.50 -3.49
C GLY A 339 7.65 -27.76 -4.54
N CYS A 340 7.06 -26.80 -5.24
CA CYS A 340 7.66 -26.01 -6.32
C CYS A 340 7.75 -24.53 -5.98
N ARG A 341 6.70 -24.03 -5.33
CA ARG A 341 6.52 -22.62 -5.01
C ARG A 341 6.18 -22.44 -3.55
N THR A 342 6.47 -21.27 -3.04
CA THR A 342 6.04 -20.81 -1.71
C THR A 342 5.28 -19.49 -1.86
N ALA A 343 4.15 -19.37 -1.18
CA ALA A 343 3.36 -18.15 -1.13
C ALA A 343 2.95 -17.86 0.31
N THR A 344 2.93 -16.60 0.70
CA THR A 344 2.55 -16.17 2.04
C THR A 344 1.50 -15.07 1.96
N ILE A 345 0.48 -15.17 2.81
CA ILE A 345 -0.51 -14.12 3.03
C ILE A 345 -0.59 -13.79 4.52
N ARG A 346 -0.87 -12.52 4.84
CA ARG A 346 -1.10 -12.06 6.21
C ARG A 346 -2.48 -11.45 6.32
N LYS A 347 -3.21 -11.81 7.39
CA LYS A 347 -4.50 -11.19 7.73
C LYS A 347 -4.54 -10.89 9.22
N ARG A 348 -5.20 -9.79 9.55
CA ARG A 348 -5.27 -9.32 10.92
C ARG A 348 -6.39 -9.99 11.70
N ILE A 349 -6.08 -10.36 12.93
CA ILE A 349 -7.03 -10.77 13.98
C ILE A 349 -6.79 -9.86 15.19
N ASP A 350 -7.86 -9.28 15.72
CA ASP A 350 -7.83 -8.47 16.94
C ASP A 350 -8.54 -9.18 18.08
N ALA A 351 -7.81 -9.44 19.14
CA ALA A 351 -8.35 -9.96 20.40
C ALA A 351 -8.32 -8.83 21.44
N VAL A 352 -9.44 -8.12 21.59
CA VAL A 352 -9.54 -6.91 22.42
C VAL A 352 -10.80 -6.96 23.27
N THR A 353 -10.77 -6.32 24.43
CA THR A 353 -11.92 -6.28 25.33
C THR A 353 -12.91 -5.19 24.96
N ASN A 354 -12.44 -4.12 24.36
CA ASN A 354 -13.25 -2.93 24.08
C ASN A 354 -13.01 -2.39 22.66
N THR A 355 -14.09 -1.93 22.05
CA THR A 355 -14.08 -1.22 20.78
C THR A 355 -14.95 0.03 20.86
N TYR A 356 -14.57 1.08 20.19
CA TYR A 356 -15.39 2.26 20.03
C TYR A 356 -15.30 2.77 18.59
N SER A 357 -16.45 2.90 17.92
CA SER A 357 -16.54 3.42 16.55
C SER A 357 -17.23 4.77 16.52
N THR A 358 -16.71 5.70 15.73
CA THR A 358 -17.31 7.03 15.50
C THR A 358 -18.54 6.98 14.58
N ALA A 359 -19.07 5.80 14.27
CA ALA A 359 -20.08 5.53 13.26
C ALA A 359 -19.69 6.12 11.89
N TYR A 360 -19.35 5.29 10.94
CA TYR A 360 -18.88 5.68 9.58
C TYR A 360 -19.95 6.39 8.73
N THR A 361 -20.66 7.35 9.34
CA THR A 361 -21.78 8.07 8.74
C THR A 361 -21.41 9.51 8.44
N GLY A 362 -21.91 10.02 7.36
CA GLY A 362 -21.82 11.44 7.00
C GLY A 362 -21.74 11.67 5.49
N THR A 363 -22.16 12.86 5.06
CA THR A 363 -21.84 13.37 3.72
C THR A 363 -20.33 13.63 3.70
N ALA A 364 -19.67 12.78 2.97
CA ALA A 364 -18.22 12.69 2.95
C ALA A 364 -17.52 13.94 2.43
N GLY A 365 -16.54 14.38 3.18
CA GLY A 365 -15.44 15.16 2.63
C GLY A 365 -14.28 14.24 2.25
N LEU A 366 -13.66 14.50 1.10
CA LEU A 366 -12.47 13.83 0.63
C LEU A 366 -11.27 14.76 0.84
N ALA A 367 -10.25 14.30 1.55
CA ALA A 367 -8.98 14.99 1.66
C ALA A 367 -7.92 14.35 0.75
N ALA A 368 -6.88 15.11 0.40
CA ALA A 368 -5.74 14.61 -0.34
C ALA A 368 -4.99 13.51 0.45
N LYS A 369 -4.12 12.77 -0.22
CA LYS A 369 -3.11 11.93 0.46
C LYS A 369 -2.25 12.81 1.39
N GLN A 370 -1.74 12.20 2.46
CA GLN A 370 -0.99 12.86 3.53
C GLN A 370 -1.81 13.84 4.39
N ALA A 371 -3.14 13.87 4.25
CA ALA A 371 -4.01 14.61 5.14
C ALA A 371 -3.87 14.14 6.60
N LEU A 372 -4.10 15.06 7.56
CA LEU A 372 -4.12 14.76 8.98
C LEU A 372 -5.51 14.98 9.57
N ALA A 373 -6.00 13.99 10.30
CA ALA A 373 -7.16 14.15 11.17
C ALA A 373 -6.67 14.46 12.59
N PHE A 374 -7.18 15.55 13.18
CA PHE A 374 -6.82 16.00 14.53
C PHE A 374 -8.01 15.88 15.47
N PHE A 375 -7.78 15.32 16.64
CA PHE A 375 -8.75 15.21 17.72
C PHE A 375 -8.06 15.05 19.07
N ASP A 376 -8.81 15.27 20.14
CA ASP A 376 -8.33 14.96 21.49
C ASP A 376 -8.96 13.67 21.98
N VAL A 377 -8.20 12.88 22.70
CA VAL A 377 -8.65 11.75 23.50
C VAL A 377 -8.54 12.16 24.97
N VAL A 378 -9.67 12.40 25.60
CA VAL A 378 -9.76 12.70 27.05
C VAL A 378 -10.05 11.39 27.76
N VAL A 379 -9.07 10.83 28.45
CA VAL A 379 -9.19 9.54 29.15
C VAL A 379 -10.03 9.74 30.42
N THR A 380 -11.23 9.14 30.47
CA THR A 380 -12.14 9.17 31.62
C THR A 380 -12.07 7.89 32.44
N SER A 381 -11.49 6.83 31.87
CA SER A 381 -11.22 5.58 32.62
C SER A 381 -10.31 5.83 33.81
N PRO A 382 -10.57 5.20 34.98
CA PRO A 382 -9.65 5.24 36.11
C PRO A 382 -8.37 4.43 35.89
N GLU A 383 -8.31 3.64 34.82
CA GLU A 383 -7.18 2.81 34.46
C GLU A 383 -6.58 3.28 33.13
N ALA A 384 -5.31 2.96 32.91
CA ALA A 384 -4.65 3.19 31.64
C ALA A 384 -5.31 2.36 30.53
N LEU A 385 -5.43 2.95 29.35
CA LEU A 385 -5.94 2.30 28.14
C LEU A 385 -4.77 1.97 27.21
N ILE A 386 -4.82 0.81 26.60
CA ILE A 386 -3.84 0.34 25.63
C ILE A 386 -4.55 0.22 24.29
N VAL A 387 -4.30 1.15 23.38
CA VAL A 387 -4.87 1.14 22.01
C VAL A 387 -3.99 0.24 21.15
N THR A 388 -4.58 -0.87 20.69
CA THR A 388 -3.88 -1.89 19.90
C THR A 388 -4.15 -1.76 18.41
N GLY A 389 -5.17 -1.01 18.01
CA GLY A 389 -5.54 -0.80 16.62
C GLY A 389 -6.44 0.39 16.40
N LEU A 390 -6.45 0.85 15.17
CA LEU A 390 -7.38 1.88 14.69
C LEU A 390 -8.04 1.39 13.39
N ASP A 391 -9.32 1.70 13.21
CA ASP A 391 -9.88 1.74 11.86
C ASP A 391 -9.85 3.18 11.37
N VAL A 392 -9.61 3.33 10.08
CA VAL A 392 -9.74 4.62 9.38
C VAL A 392 -10.63 4.44 8.14
N CYS A 393 -11.35 5.48 7.76
CA CYS A 393 -12.09 5.47 6.50
C CYS A 393 -11.24 6.09 5.40
N SER A 394 -11.19 5.42 4.27
CA SER A 394 -10.47 5.91 3.09
C SER A 394 -11.29 5.77 1.82
N ALA A 395 -11.18 6.77 0.95
CA ALA A 395 -11.74 6.73 -0.40
C ALA A 395 -10.78 6.09 -1.43
N THR A 396 -9.65 5.55 -1.00
CA THR A 396 -8.72 4.82 -1.86
C THR A 396 -9.37 3.52 -2.35
N GLN A 397 -9.01 3.07 -3.54
CA GLN A 397 -9.59 1.88 -4.17
C GLN A 397 -9.51 0.64 -3.26
N ILE A 398 -10.58 -0.16 -3.24
CA ILE A 398 -10.67 -1.40 -2.46
C ILE A 398 -9.52 -2.36 -2.82
N GLY A 399 -8.91 -2.96 -1.79
CA GLY A 399 -7.82 -3.92 -1.93
C GLY A 399 -6.42 -3.31 -2.01
N ASN A 400 -6.29 -1.97 -2.15
CA ASN A 400 -4.98 -1.33 -2.07
C ASN A 400 -4.47 -1.31 -0.62
N THR A 401 -3.20 -1.58 -0.43
CA THR A 401 -2.53 -1.40 0.85
C THR A 401 -2.20 0.07 1.05
N GLY A 402 -2.42 0.58 2.25
CA GLY A 402 -2.05 1.92 2.62
C GLY A 402 -1.56 2.02 4.05
N GLY A 403 -0.97 3.15 4.39
CA GLY A 403 -0.37 3.41 5.70
C GLY A 403 -0.98 4.60 6.42
N ILE A 404 -0.91 4.57 7.74
CA ILE A 404 -1.11 5.72 8.60
C ILE A 404 0.08 5.90 9.54
N LYS A 405 0.24 7.13 10.01
CA LYS A 405 1.15 7.47 11.10
C LYS A 405 0.35 8.16 12.20
N VAL A 406 0.48 7.69 13.43
CA VAL A 406 -0.21 8.25 14.59
C VAL A 406 0.77 9.08 15.39
N TRP A 407 0.39 10.33 15.64
CA TRP A 407 1.16 11.28 16.42
C TRP A 407 0.39 11.67 17.67
N LEU A 408 1.09 11.85 18.77
CA LEU A 408 0.55 12.35 20.03
C LEU A 408 1.20 13.67 20.42
N THR A 409 0.41 14.50 21.11
CA THR A 409 0.89 15.67 21.87
C THR A 409 0.25 15.67 23.25
N ASP A 410 0.98 16.14 24.26
CA ASP A 410 0.43 16.32 25.62
C ASP A 410 -0.64 17.41 25.61
N GLY A 411 -1.77 17.17 26.29
CA GLY A 411 -2.94 18.05 26.27
C GLY A 411 -3.65 18.07 24.92
N THR A 412 -4.31 19.19 24.61
CA THR A 412 -5.13 19.33 23.40
C THR A 412 -4.32 19.49 22.11
N ALA A 413 -4.87 19.01 21.01
CA ALA A 413 -4.40 19.27 19.64
C ALA A 413 -4.67 20.72 19.20
N ALA A 414 -5.65 21.40 19.84
CA ALA A 414 -6.01 22.77 19.51
C ALA A 414 -4.80 23.72 19.59
N GLY A 415 -4.60 24.52 18.54
CA GLY A 415 -3.48 25.46 18.42
C GLY A 415 -2.13 24.83 18.09
N LYS A 416 -2.04 23.50 17.98
CA LYS A 416 -0.79 22.78 17.65
C LYS A 416 -0.77 22.21 16.24
N GLN A 417 -1.84 22.32 15.48
CA GLN A 417 -2.02 21.65 14.18
C GLN A 417 -0.97 22.05 13.13
N THR A 418 -0.36 23.24 13.28
CA THR A 418 0.70 23.75 12.39
C THR A 418 2.09 23.77 13.02
N ASN A 419 2.26 23.21 14.20
CA ASN A 419 3.53 23.13 14.92
C ASN A 419 4.03 21.69 14.98
N ALA A 420 4.80 21.25 13.99
CA ALA A 420 5.34 19.89 13.93
C ALA A 420 6.17 19.51 15.18
N GLY A 421 6.86 20.48 15.79
CA GLY A 421 7.68 20.25 17.00
C GLY A 421 6.86 19.88 18.24
N ALA A 422 5.54 20.12 18.26
CA ALA A 422 4.66 19.74 19.36
C ALA A 422 4.23 18.27 19.33
N TRP A 423 4.52 17.53 18.25
CA TRP A 423 4.02 16.18 18.02
C TRP A 423 5.12 15.13 18.10
N ARG A 424 4.80 13.98 18.65
CA ARG A 424 5.67 12.81 18.73
C ARG A 424 5.00 11.62 18.06
N GLU A 425 5.76 10.92 17.23
CA GLU A 425 5.28 9.68 16.60
C GLU A 425 5.04 8.60 17.67
N ALA A 426 3.83 8.08 17.73
CA ALA A 426 3.42 7.05 18.67
C ALA A 426 3.39 5.67 18.02
N ALA A 427 2.84 5.54 16.83
CA ALA A 427 2.74 4.28 16.10
C ALA A 427 2.59 4.52 14.59
N ASN A 428 2.93 3.49 13.80
CA ASN A 428 2.56 3.40 12.40
C ASN A 428 1.55 2.27 12.21
N GLY A 429 0.67 2.41 11.23
CA GLY A 429 -0.32 1.39 10.92
C GLY A 429 -0.38 1.11 9.43
N THR A 430 -0.64 -0.14 9.06
CA THR A 430 -0.86 -0.56 7.68
C THR A 430 -2.14 -1.37 7.57
N GLY A 431 -2.80 -1.30 6.43
CA GLY A 431 -4.04 -2.04 6.19
C GLY A 431 -4.44 -2.03 4.72
N ALA A 432 -5.45 -2.82 4.39
CA ALA A 432 -6.03 -2.86 3.04
C ALA A 432 -7.37 -2.13 3.00
N THR A 433 -7.59 -1.32 1.97
CA THR A 433 -8.81 -0.52 1.79
C THR A 433 -10.04 -1.41 1.55
N VAL A 434 -11.14 -1.08 2.22
CA VAL A 434 -12.41 -1.84 2.18
C VAL A 434 -13.59 -1.03 1.61
N GLY A 435 -13.36 0.23 1.23
CA GLY A 435 -14.37 1.13 0.66
C GLY A 435 -14.64 2.37 1.52
N THR A 436 -15.43 3.29 0.97
CA THR A 436 -15.60 4.65 1.54
C THR A 436 -16.35 4.72 2.86
N ASN A 437 -17.31 3.83 3.10
CA ASN A 437 -18.17 3.83 4.29
C ASN A 437 -17.89 2.64 5.21
N ALA A 438 -16.71 2.08 5.14
CA ALA A 438 -16.28 0.96 5.97
C ALA A 438 -14.95 1.30 6.64
N GLY A 439 -14.77 0.83 7.87
CA GLY A 439 -13.52 0.98 8.61
C GLY A 439 -12.43 0.09 8.03
N MET A 440 -11.39 0.70 7.53
CA MET A 440 -10.17 0.02 7.13
C MET A 440 -9.33 -0.24 8.35
N ARG A 441 -9.14 -1.52 8.70
CA ARG A 441 -8.35 -1.93 9.85
C ARG A 441 -6.87 -1.63 9.64
N MET A 442 -6.30 -0.83 10.55
CA MET A 442 -4.87 -0.49 10.58
C MET A 442 -4.18 -1.29 11.68
N ALA A 443 -3.26 -2.17 11.27
CA ALA A 443 -2.37 -2.83 12.20
C ALA A 443 -1.33 -1.81 12.70
N LEU A 444 -1.38 -1.47 13.99
CA LEU A 444 -0.34 -0.63 14.58
C LEU A 444 0.93 -1.47 14.83
N ASP A 445 2.07 -0.90 14.48
CA ASP A 445 3.39 -1.53 14.71
C ASP A 445 3.71 -1.66 16.22
N ARG A 446 3.08 -0.82 17.04
CA ARG A 446 3.17 -0.86 18.51
C ARG A 446 1.90 -0.33 19.16
N PRO A 447 1.48 -0.90 20.30
CA PRO A 447 0.34 -0.40 21.07
C PRO A 447 0.65 0.98 21.68
N ILE A 448 -0.40 1.82 21.75
CA ILE A 448 -0.33 3.17 22.32
C ILE A 448 -0.91 3.14 23.74
N LEU A 449 -0.13 3.61 24.72
CA LEU A 449 -0.54 3.70 26.12
C LEU A 449 -1.16 5.09 26.40
N LEU A 450 -2.41 5.13 26.89
CA LEU A 450 -3.10 6.35 27.31
C LEU A 450 -3.33 6.32 28.82
N LEU A 451 -2.72 7.24 29.53
CA LEU A 451 -2.79 7.31 31.00
C LEU A 451 -4.13 7.87 31.50
N PRO A 452 -4.63 7.42 32.69
CA PRO A 452 -5.89 7.87 33.24
C PRO A 452 -5.86 9.39 33.56
N GLY A 453 -7.03 10.04 33.38
CA GLY A 453 -7.22 11.46 33.67
C GLY A 453 -6.44 12.43 32.77
N ARG A 454 -5.79 11.94 31.73
CA ARG A 454 -5.04 12.80 30.79
C ARG A 454 -5.82 13.08 29.51
N THR A 455 -5.47 14.18 28.88
CA THR A 455 -5.86 14.53 27.52
C THR A 455 -4.66 14.35 26.60
N TYR A 456 -4.87 13.65 25.49
CA TYR A 456 -3.90 13.50 24.42
C TYR A 456 -4.44 14.12 23.15
N GLY A 457 -3.75 15.10 22.59
CA GLY A 457 -3.96 15.50 21.21
C GLY A 457 -3.44 14.41 20.29
N VAL A 458 -4.26 13.96 19.36
CA VAL A 458 -3.97 12.91 18.41
C VAL A 458 -4.00 13.46 16.99
N ALA A 459 -3.01 13.12 16.17
CA ALA A 459 -3.01 13.37 14.75
C ALA A 459 -2.82 12.05 14.01
N VAL A 460 -3.77 11.71 13.14
CA VAL A 460 -3.69 10.55 12.25
C VAL A 460 -3.35 11.04 10.86
N ASN A 461 -2.14 10.74 10.40
CA ASN A 461 -1.66 11.09 9.06
C ASN A 461 -1.89 9.94 8.09
N TYR A 462 -2.59 10.20 7.00
CA TYR A 462 -2.92 9.24 5.94
C TYR A 462 -1.84 9.26 4.85
N LEU A 463 -0.84 8.40 4.94
CA LEU A 463 0.35 8.45 4.07
C LEU A 463 0.02 8.27 2.58
N ASP A 464 -0.55 7.12 2.22
CA ASP A 464 -0.89 6.76 0.84
C ASP A 464 -2.40 6.69 0.60
N LEU A 465 -3.19 7.10 1.59
CA LEU A 465 -4.63 6.99 1.64
C LEU A 465 -5.27 8.38 1.51
N HIS A 466 -6.43 8.43 0.87
CA HIS A 466 -7.30 9.60 0.90
C HIS A 466 -8.16 9.56 2.16
N ALA A 467 -7.96 10.50 3.07
CA ALA A 467 -8.76 10.57 4.28
C ALA A 467 -10.24 10.84 3.96
N TYR A 468 -11.12 10.06 4.57
CA TYR A 468 -12.57 10.20 4.46
C TYR A 468 -13.15 10.57 5.83
N TYR A 469 -13.77 11.74 5.94
CA TYR A 469 -14.22 12.34 7.19
C TYR A 469 -15.69 12.79 7.12
N ALA A 470 -16.37 12.94 8.27
CA ALA A 470 -17.72 13.47 8.30
C ALA A 470 -17.72 15.01 8.28
N SER A 471 -18.62 15.60 7.45
CA SER A 471 -18.81 17.04 7.31
C SER A 471 -20.28 17.39 6.98
N PRO A 472 -21.01 18.11 7.85
CA PRO A 472 -20.63 18.42 9.22
C PRO A 472 -20.56 17.16 10.07
N GLY A 473 -19.70 17.14 11.08
CA GLY A 473 -19.57 16.06 12.06
C GLY A 473 -19.89 16.53 13.48
N ALA A 474 -20.00 15.59 14.40
CA ALA A 474 -20.07 15.89 15.82
C ALA A 474 -18.78 16.58 16.28
N ALA A 475 -18.89 17.60 17.16
CA ALA A 475 -17.72 18.22 17.77
C ALA A 475 -17.08 17.30 18.84
N THR A 476 -17.91 16.51 19.51
CA THR A 476 -17.53 15.63 20.62
C THR A 476 -18.30 14.32 20.55
N LEU A 477 -17.65 13.22 20.84
CA LEU A 477 -18.26 11.88 21.01
C LEU A 477 -17.76 11.27 22.32
N ALA A 478 -18.69 10.78 23.16
CA ALA A 478 -18.38 10.10 24.40
C ALA A 478 -18.33 8.58 24.18
N ALA A 479 -17.25 7.96 24.62
CA ALA A 479 -17.08 6.52 24.76
C ALA A 479 -17.14 6.14 26.26
N PRO A 480 -17.27 4.86 26.61
CA PRO A 480 -17.29 4.43 28.02
C PRO A 480 -16.05 4.83 28.83
N ASP A 481 -14.88 4.84 28.18
CA ASP A 481 -13.58 4.99 28.86
C ASP A 481 -12.83 6.29 28.45
N PHE A 482 -13.31 7.02 27.43
CA PHE A 482 -12.74 8.28 26.98
C PHE A 482 -13.76 9.14 26.23
N THR A 483 -13.41 10.40 26.02
CA THR A 483 -14.17 11.32 25.17
C THR A 483 -13.29 11.79 24.01
N LEU A 484 -13.83 11.81 22.80
CA LEU A 484 -13.18 12.37 21.61
C LEU A 484 -13.68 13.80 21.38
N ASN A 485 -12.76 14.76 21.26
CA ASN A 485 -13.06 16.14 20.85
C ASN A 485 -12.38 16.41 19.51
N PHE A 486 -13.17 16.62 18.45
CA PHE A 486 -12.65 16.75 17.09
C PHE A 486 -12.15 18.16 16.82
N GLN A 487 -10.90 18.27 16.37
CA GLN A 487 -10.21 19.53 16.08
C GLN A 487 -10.13 19.83 14.58
N GLY A 488 -10.47 18.85 13.71
CA GLY A 488 -10.57 19.02 12.28
C GLY A 488 -9.68 18.14 11.44
N VAL A 489 -9.67 18.39 10.13
CA VAL A 489 -8.84 17.66 9.14
C VAL A 489 -8.07 18.66 8.30
N ALA A 490 -6.74 18.58 8.31
CA ALA A 490 -5.88 19.30 7.39
C ALA A 490 -5.84 18.58 6.02
N THR A 491 -6.05 19.31 4.96
CA THR A 491 -6.12 18.76 3.59
C THR A 491 -4.83 18.95 2.80
N ALA A 492 -3.77 19.49 3.44
CA ALA A 492 -2.48 19.71 2.78
C ALA A 492 -1.70 18.40 2.59
N THR A 493 -0.89 18.36 1.53
CA THR A 493 0.02 17.25 1.23
C THR A 493 1.27 17.21 2.11
N THR A 494 1.55 18.27 2.87
CA THR A 494 2.65 18.36 3.82
C THR A 494 2.10 18.38 5.23
N PRO A 495 2.47 17.44 6.10
CA PRO A 495 2.01 17.39 7.48
C PRO A 495 2.31 18.67 8.26
N PHE A 496 1.38 19.08 9.15
CA PHE A 496 1.52 20.20 10.10
C PHE A 496 1.76 21.57 9.46
N THR A 497 1.32 21.82 8.23
CA THR A 497 1.51 23.10 7.53
C THR A 497 0.23 23.91 7.34
N THR A 498 -0.95 23.32 7.51
CA THR A 498 -2.23 23.96 7.21
C THR A 498 -3.15 23.96 8.42
N ALA A 499 -3.83 25.07 8.66
CA ALA A 499 -4.89 25.16 9.65
C ALA A 499 -6.12 24.37 9.20
N THR A 500 -6.84 23.77 10.13
CA THR A 500 -7.96 22.88 9.88
C THR A 500 -9.30 23.55 10.06
N THR A 501 -10.32 23.00 9.40
CA THR A 501 -11.73 23.27 9.71
C THR A 501 -12.28 22.15 10.59
N ALA A 502 -13.26 22.45 11.47
CA ALA A 502 -13.91 21.45 12.31
C ALA A 502 -14.51 20.32 11.45
N ARG A 503 -13.98 19.11 11.63
CA ARG A 503 -14.34 17.88 10.89
C ARG A 503 -14.23 16.70 11.83
N GLN A 504 -15.13 15.75 11.71
CA GLN A 504 -15.10 14.53 12.52
C GLN A 504 -14.22 13.48 11.85
N PHE A 505 -13.29 12.91 12.61
CA PHE A 505 -12.57 11.69 12.24
C PHE A 505 -13.54 10.51 12.15
N ASN A 506 -13.52 9.78 11.03
CA ASN A 506 -14.25 8.55 10.84
C ASN A 506 -13.32 7.36 11.05
N GLY A 507 -13.56 6.64 12.14
CA GLY A 507 -12.71 5.53 12.51
C GLY A 507 -13.23 4.76 13.73
N ALA A 508 -12.45 3.78 14.17
CA ALA A 508 -12.70 3.04 15.39
C ALA A 508 -11.41 2.85 16.19
N PHE A 509 -11.56 2.73 17.50
CA PHE A 509 -10.49 2.42 18.45
C PHE A 509 -10.66 1.01 18.95
N PHE A 510 -9.59 0.23 18.92
CA PHE A 510 -9.49 -1.09 19.49
C PHE A 510 -8.53 -1.01 20.67
N TYR A 511 -9.05 -1.25 21.87
CA TYR A 511 -8.28 -1.03 23.09
C TYR A 511 -8.62 -2.03 24.18
N THR A 512 -7.74 -2.13 25.15
CA THR A 512 -7.93 -2.91 26.38
C THR A 512 -7.56 -2.06 27.58
N LYS A 513 -8.07 -2.42 28.77
CA LYS A 513 -7.64 -1.85 30.04
C LYS A 513 -6.37 -2.54 30.51
N ALA A 514 -5.45 -1.77 31.08
CA ALA A 514 -4.16 -2.29 31.51
C ALA A 514 -4.26 -3.43 32.56
N SER A 515 -5.28 -3.37 33.43
CA SER A 515 -5.53 -4.42 34.45
C SER A 515 -6.11 -5.70 33.87
N SER A 516 -6.86 -5.61 32.74
CA SER A 516 -7.54 -6.77 32.17
C SER A 516 -6.59 -7.67 31.38
N TRP A 517 -5.70 -7.04 30.58
CA TRP A 517 -4.73 -7.75 29.76
C TRP A 517 -3.51 -6.88 29.50
N PRO A 518 -2.38 -7.13 30.20
CA PRO A 518 -1.18 -6.34 30.04
C PRO A 518 -0.49 -6.65 28.71
N VAL A 519 -0.73 -5.80 27.73
CA VAL A 519 0.04 -5.73 26.48
C VAL A 519 1.18 -4.74 26.67
N GLY A 520 2.40 -5.11 26.27
CA GLY A 520 3.54 -4.17 26.31
C GLY A 520 3.27 -2.96 25.45
N ALA A 521 3.26 -1.76 26.05
CA ALA A 521 2.96 -0.51 25.36
C ALA A 521 3.85 0.63 25.83
N ILE A 522 4.02 1.62 24.95
CA ILE A 522 4.77 2.86 25.22
C ILE A 522 4.03 4.05 24.63
N SER A 523 4.11 5.20 25.32
CA SER A 523 3.56 6.43 24.79
C SER A 523 4.28 7.66 25.33
N PRO A 524 4.56 8.68 24.53
CA PRO A 524 4.98 9.98 25.03
C PRO A 524 3.81 10.61 25.81
N PHE A 525 4.10 11.20 26.97
CA PHE A 525 3.06 11.82 27.80
C PHE A 525 3.39 13.26 28.25
N ALA A 526 4.61 13.71 28.04
CA ALA A 526 5.02 15.08 28.41
C ALA A 526 6.20 15.54 27.54
N GLN A 527 6.26 16.85 27.34
CA GLN A 527 7.30 17.48 26.52
C GLN A 527 8.46 17.98 27.41
N GLY A 528 9.69 17.80 26.94
CA GLY A 528 10.90 18.34 27.55
C GLY A 528 11.17 19.79 27.18
N CYS A 529 12.40 20.26 27.42
CA CYS A 529 12.84 21.61 27.05
C CYS A 529 13.87 21.57 25.90
N ALA A 530 13.92 22.66 25.13
CA ALA A 530 14.79 22.73 23.97
C ALA A 530 16.26 22.97 24.36
N GLY A 531 17.17 22.19 23.73
CA GLY A 531 18.58 22.47 23.65
C GLY A 531 19.00 23.02 22.28
N ALA A 532 20.28 23.01 21.96
CA ALA A 532 20.82 23.47 20.68
C ALA A 532 20.28 22.71 19.46
N LEU A 533 19.95 21.42 19.63
CA LEU A 533 19.38 20.56 18.59
C LEU A 533 17.86 20.43 18.68
N GLY A 534 17.18 21.35 19.38
CA GLY A 534 15.76 21.28 19.68
C GLY A 534 15.46 20.51 20.96
N VAL A 535 14.21 20.09 21.19
CA VAL A 535 13.85 19.25 22.34
C VAL A 535 14.41 17.85 22.12
N PRO A 536 15.25 17.33 23.03
CA PRO A 536 15.76 15.97 22.91
C PRO A 536 14.63 14.95 22.85
N SER A 537 14.71 14.01 21.91
CA SER A 537 13.65 13.01 21.68
C SER A 537 13.92 11.71 22.43
N LEU A 538 12.86 11.07 22.91
CA LEU A 538 12.90 9.74 23.46
C LEU A 538 11.92 8.87 22.70
N LYS A 539 12.40 7.87 21.96
CA LYS A 539 11.58 7.02 21.10
C LYS A 539 12.02 5.56 21.13
N PRO A 540 11.11 4.59 20.96
CA PRO A 540 11.47 3.19 20.83
C PRO A 540 12.25 2.94 19.55
N VAL A 541 13.16 1.97 19.58
CA VAL A 541 13.94 1.53 18.42
C VAL A 541 13.18 0.42 17.69
N GLY A 542 12.91 0.61 16.40
CA GLY A 542 12.17 -0.37 15.60
C GLY A 542 10.74 -0.58 16.09
N THR A 543 10.30 -1.83 16.05
CA THR A 543 8.95 -2.27 16.49
C THR A 543 8.97 -2.93 17.87
N THR A 544 10.09 -2.86 18.61
CA THR A 544 10.23 -3.46 19.93
C THR A 544 9.24 -2.84 20.94
N ARG A 545 8.83 -3.62 21.92
CA ARG A 545 7.89 -3.22 22.97
C ARG A 545 8.27 -3.82 24.32
N PRO A 546 7.79 -3.27 25.45
CA PRO A 546 8.12 -3.76 26.79
C PRO A 546 7.47 -5.13 27.07
N LYS A 547 7.93 -6.19 26.40
CA LYS A 547 7.44 -7.56 26.56
C LYS A 547 8.31 -8.30 27.58
N LEU A 548 7.66 -9.04 28.50
CA LEU A 548 8.36 -9.86 29.50
C LEU A 548 9.20 -10.96 28.81
N GLY A 549 10.37 -11.22 29.36
CA GLY A 549 11.33 -12.17 28.80
C GLY A 549 12.15 -11.65 27.62
N THR A 550 11.99 -10.38 27.24
CA THR A 550 12.73 -9.76 26.12
C THR A 550 13.47 -8.49 26.56
N THR A 551 14.26 -7.95 25.64
CA THR A 551 14.83 -6.62 25.76
C THR A 551 14.01 -5.60 24.95
N PHE A 552 14.05 -4.36 25.42
CA PHE A 552 13.38 -3.23 24.77
C PHE A 552 14.36 -2.06 24.68
N ASP A 553 14.53 -1.55 23.47
CA ASP A 553 15.48 -0.48 23.19
C ASP A 553 14.77 0.86 22.99
N VAL A 554 15.32 1.89 23.66
CA VAL A 554 14.85 3.28 23.55
C VAL A 554 16.02 4.16 23.14
N GLU A 555 15.84 4.97 22.10
CA GLU A 555 16.83 5.93 21.64
C GLU A 555 16.60 7.29 22.30
N LEU A 556 17.64 7.84 22.94
CA LEU A 556 17.73 9.23 23.34
C LEU A 556 18.46 10.02 22.24
N GLY A 557 17.74 10.92 21.57
CA GLY A 557 18.27 11.81 20.54
C GLY A 557 18.47 13.24 21.04
N GLY A 558 19.13 14.07 20.23
CA GLY A 558 19.40 15.46 20.60
C GLY A 558 20.53 15.64 21.61
N MET A 559 21.57 14.80 21.56
CA MET A 559 22.76 14.85 22.39
C MET A 559 23.93 15.55 21.68
N PRO A 560 24.11 16.88 21.75
CA PRO A 560 25.14 17.59 20.96
C PRO A 560 26.57 17.20 21.29
N LEU A 561 26.82 16.71 22.52
CA LEU A 561 28.11 16.19 22.94
C LEU A 561 28.18 14.66 23.02
N GLY A 562 27.16 13.94 22.53
CA GLY A 562 27.08 12.48 22.64
C GLY A 562 26.98 11.97 24.09
N LEU A 563 26.61 12.82 25.03
CA LEU A 563 26.49 12.50 26.45
C LEU A 563 25.06 12.78 26.93
N GLY A 564 24.44 11.77 27.54
CA GLY A 564 23.10 11.85 28.14
C GLY A 564 22.99 11.02 29.41
N ILE A 565 21.93 11.27 30.15
CA ILE A 565 21.54 10.51 31.33
C ILE A 565 20.13 10.04 31.15
N MET A 566 19.87 8.73 31.17
CA MET A 566 18.52 8.17 31.19
C MET A 566 18.06 8.12 32.66
N ILE A 567 16.85 8.62 32.87
CA ILE A 567 16.15 8.63 34.14
C ILE A 567 14.98 7.64 34.01
N LEU A 568 14.96 6.63 34.87
CA LEU A 568 13.87 5.68 35.00
C LEU A 568 13.23 5.88 36.36
N GLY A 569 11.88 5.94 36.36
CA GLY A 569 11.09 6.13 37.56
C GLY A 569 9.79 5.36 37.57
N VAL A 570 9.29 5.13 38.77
CA VAL A 570 8.00 4.44 39.01
C VAL A 570 6.84 5.42 39.21
N SER A 571 7.12 6.71 39.22
CA SER A 571 6.10 7.76 39.42
C SER A 571 6.28 8.91 38.43
N ASN A 572 5.15 9.48 37.97
CA ASN A 572 5.06 10.72 37.23
C ASN A 572 4.27 11.82 37.98
N ALA A 573 3.95 11.57 39.26
CA ALA A 573 3.20 12.48 40.11
C ALA A 573 4.03 13.03 41.28
N ALA A 574 4.97 12.25 41.82
CA ALA A 574 5.85 12.65 42.90
C ALA A 574 7.20 11.94 42.83
N GLY A 575 8.24 12.56 43.33
CA GLY A 575 9.57 12.01 43.42
C GLY A 575 10.32 12.51 44.67
N PRO A 576 11.57 12.08 44.87
CA PRO A 576 12.37 12.48 46.05
C PRO A 576 12.53 13.99 46.18
N LEU A 577 12.43 14.73 45.10
CA LEU A 577 12.60 16.19 45.04
C LEU A 577 11.29 16.97 45.15
N GLY A 578 10.14 16.29 45.27
CA GLY A 578 8.84 16.91 45.40
C GLY A 578 7.81 16.43 44.37
N PRO A 579 6.66 17.13 44.20
CA PRO A 579 5.68 16.80 43.22
C PRO A 579 6.18 17.01 41.79
N LEU A 580 5.70 16.18 40.87
CA LEU A 580 6.04 16.21 39.42
C LEU A 580 4.85 16.74 38.61
N PRO A 581 5.06 17.48 37.52
CA PRO A 581 6.38 17.90 37.01
C PRO A 581 7.05 18.96 37.90
N LEU A 582 8.39 18.84 38.05
CA LEU A 582 9.21 19.78 38.80
C LEU A 582 10.02 20.64 37.82
N ASP A 583 9.82 21.96 37.84
CA ASP A 583 10.65 22.89 37.05
C ASP A 583 12.07 22.94 37.69
N LEU A 584 13.07 22.65 36.87
CA LEU A 584 14.47 22.62 37.28
C LEU A 584 15.15 24.02 37.27
N ALA A 585 14.37 25.10 37.33
CA ALA A 585 14.87 26.47 37.37
C ALA A 585 15.86 26.71 38.54
N PHE A 586 15.67 26.02 39.68
CA PHE A 586 16.57 26.08 40.83
C PHE A 586 17.96 25.49 40.58
N LEU A 587 18.10 24.65 39.52
CA LEU A 587 19.39 24.15 39.04
C LEU A 587 19.96 25.01 37.90
N GLY A 588 19.32 26.09 37.51
CA GLY A 588 19.71 26.90 36.35
C GLY A 588 19.14 26.40 35.02
N MET A 589 18.08 25.61 35.05
CA MET A 589 17.36 25.07 33.88
C MET A 589 15.91 25.57 33.87
N PRO A 590 15.62 26.86 33.69
CA PRO A 590 14.27 27.39 33.73
C PRO A 590 13.45 26.86 32.55
N GLY A 591 12.20 26.45 32.82
CA GLY A 591 11.31 25.86 31.80
C GLY A 591 11.68 24.46 31.35
N CYS A 592 12.57 23.77 32.07
CA CYS A 592 12.97 22.38 31.86
C CYS A 592 12.30 21.50 32.92
N PRO A 593 11.14 20.88 32.64
CA PRO A 593 10.45 20.07 33.63
C PRO A 593 11.03 18.67 33.76
N LEU A 594 11.21 18.22 35.00
CA LEU A 594 11.40 16.81 35.34
C LEU A 594 10.01 16.19 35.53
N HIS A 595 9.64 15.23 34.68
CA HIS A 595 8.33 14.58 34.68
C HIS A 595 8.36 13.18 35.32
N VAL A 596 9.52 12.64 35.61
CA VAL A 596 9.75 11.26 36.04
C VAL A 596 10.51 11.25 37.35
N SER A 597 10.07 10.43 38.33
CA SER A 597 10.83 10.24 39.55
C SER A 597 12.21 9.65 39.24
N PRO A 598 13.31 10.26 39.73
CA PRO A 598 14.66 9.81 39.41
C PRO A 598 15.09 8.63 40.31
N ASP A 599 14.41 7.47 40.15
CA ASP A 599 14.66 6.29 40.98
C ASP A 599 15.91 5.53 40.53
N ILE A 600 16.14 5.48 39.21
CA ILE A 600 17.36 4.91 38.62
C ILE A 600 17.86 5.87 37.54
N THR A 601 19.15 6.08 37.50
CA THR A 601 19.82 6.86 36.48
C THR A 601 20.93 6.07 35.80
N SER A 602 21.07 6.21 34.50
CA SER A 602 22.11 5.53 33.70
C SER A 602 22.71 6.50 32.69
N THR A 603 24.03 6.50 32.59
CA THR A 603 24.74 7.36 31.64
C THR A 603 24.82 6.72 30.25
N ILE A 604 24.62 7.52 29.23
CA ILE A 604 24.74 7.12 27.81
C ILE A 604 25.86 7.92 27.17
N PHE A 605 26.84 7.22 26.59
CA PHE A 605 27.93 7.81 25.83
C PHE A 605 27.90 7.27 24.40
N VAL A 606 27.94 8.17 23.43
CA VAL A 606 27.95 7.79 21.99
C VAL A 606 28.84 8.76 21.19
N GLY A 607 29.32 8.32 20.05
CA GLY A 607 30.07 9.15 19.11
C GLY A 607 29.24 10.07 18.21
N GLY A 608 27.91 10.23 18.48
CA GLY A 608 26.96 10.98 17.67
C GLY A 608 25.89 11.66 18.51
N ASN A 609 24.83 12.15 17.83
CA ASN A 609 23.75 12.93 18.46
C ASN A 609 22.62 12.08 19.05
N ALA A 610 22.70 10.76 19.00
CA ALA A 610 21.69 9.83 19.55
C ALA A 610 22.35 8.58 20.11
N GLY A 611 21.75 8.01 21.15
CA GLY A 611 22.22 6.78 21.79
C GLY A 611 21.08 5.89 22.28
N THR A 612 21.32 4.59 22.27
CA THR A 612 20.33 3.58 22.67
C THR A 612 20.50 3.19 24.12
N TYR A 613 19.38 3.08 24.83
CA TYR A 613 19.26 2.53 26.17
C TYR A 613 18.42 1.26 26.12
N THR A 614 19.02 0.15 26.56
CA THR A 614 18.36 -1.17 26.56
C THR A 614 17.81 -1.51 27.93
N LEU A 615 16.52 -1.86 27.97
CA LEU A 615 15.81 -2.35 29.14
C LEU A 615 15.58 -3.87 29.02
N GLY A 616 16.00 -4.64 29.99
CA GLY A 616 15.70 -6.08 30.08
C GLY A 616 14.52 -6.35 31.00
N PHE A 617 13.55 -7.15 30.54
CA PHE A 617 12.39 -7.54 31.35
C PHE A 617 12.45 -9.02 31.72
N PRO A 618 12.50 -9.35 33.03
CA PRO A 618 12.43 -10.75 33.46
C PRO A 618 11.14 -11.43 32.97
N ALA A 619 11.22 -12.72 32.62
CA ALA A 619 10.08 -13.51 32.15
C ALA A 619 9.06 -13.88 33.26
N THR A 620 9.01 -13.11 34.35
CA THR A 620 8.15 -13.36 35.51
C THR A 620 6.76 -12.79 35.26
N PRO A 621 5.70 -13.61 35.10
CA PRO A 621 4.34 -13.13 34.79
C PRO A 621 3.78 -12.10 35.79
N ALA A 622 4.19 -12.16 37.05
CA ALA A 622 3.80 -11.19 38.09
C ALA A 622 4.24 -9.74 37.76
N ASN A 623 5.20 -9.55 36.85
CA ASN A 623 5.64 -8.23 36.41
C ASN A 623 4.81 -7.69 35.22
N ALA A 624 3.82 -8.43 34.73
CA ALA A 624 2.93 -7.96 33.68
C ALA A 624 2.01 -6.85 34.22
N GLY A 625 1.83 -5.80 33.41
CA GLY A 625 1.06 -4.63 33.82
C GLY A 625 1.84 -3.64 34.70
N PHE A 626 3.13 -3.88 34.95
CA PHE A 626 3.93 -2.93 35.71
C PHE A 626 4.19 -1.67 34.86
N GLN A 627 3.81 -0.51 35.41
CA GLN A 627 3.93 0.78 34.76
C GLN A 627 5.16 1.52 35.30
N PHE A 628 5.97 2.09 34.41
CA PHE A 628 7.13 2.90 34.73
C PHE A 628 7.33 3.97 33.66
N TYR A 629 8.27 4.87 33.93
CA TYR A 629 8.45 6.08 33.13
C TYR A 629 9.90 6.29 32.80
N LEU A 630 10.18 6.89 31.62
CA LEU A 630 11.53 7.28 31.22
C LEU A 630 11.55 8.75 30.82
N GLN A 631 12.65 9.42 31.14
CA GLN A 631 13.00 10.74 30.64
C GLN A 631 14.53 10.82 30.49
N GLY A 632 15.03 11.49 29.47
CA GLY A 632 16.45 11.71 29.25
C GLY A 632 16.89 13.12 29.62
N LEU A 633 18.08 13.28 30.17
CA LEU A 633 18.78 14.54 30.25
C LEU A 633 19.97 14.49 29.29
N THR A 634 20.09 15.49 28.40
CA THR A 634 21.25 15.60 27.48
C THR A 634 22.13 16.74 27.89
N ILE A 635 23.46 16.51 27.87
CA ILE A 635 24.42 17.57 28.15
C ILE A 635 24.56 18.48 26.94
N ASP A 636 24.23 19.75 27.16
CA ASP A 636 24.19 20.79 26.13
C ASP A 636 24.57 22.13 26.76
N PRO A 637 25.87 22.49 26.73
CA PRO A 637 26.39 23.73 27.36
C PRO A 637 25.75 25.02 26.84
N SER A 638 25.09 24.96 25.68
CA SER A 638 24.41 26.14 25.07
C SER A 638 22.95 26.28 25.45
N ALA A 639 22.35 25.26 26.08
CA ALA A 639 20.91 25.25 26.36
C ALA A 639 20.49 26.25 27.47
N ASN A 640 21.25 26.30 28.56
CA ASN A 640 20.97 27.13 29.76
C ASN A 640 22.19 27.18 30.68
N ALA A 641 22.05 27.84 31.85
CA ALA A 641 23.13 28.03 32.80
C ALA A 641 23.68 26.73 33.41
N PHE A 642 22.87 25.67 33.51
CA PHE A 642 23.30 24.35 33.96
C PHE A 642 24.01 23.56 32.84
N GLY A 643 23.75 23.90 31.58
CA GLY A 643 24.38 23.22 30.44
C GLY A 643 23.67 21.90 30.04
N ALA A 644 22.36 21.81 30.17
CA ALA A 644 21.62 20.59 29.85
C ALA A 644 20.18 20.87 29.35
N ALA A 645 19.62 19.90 28.64
CA ALA A 645 18.23 19.90 28.21
C ALA A 645 17.53 18.59 28.61
N MET A 646 16.23 18.67 28.92
CA MET A 646 15.41 17.51 29.25
C MET A 646 14.68 17.01 28.00
N SER A 647 14.68 15.68 27.80
CA SER A 647 13.92 15.06 26.73
C SER A 647 12.43 15.06 27.02
N ASP A 648 11.65 14.68 26.00
CA ASP A 648 10.28 14.21 26.21
C ASP A 648 10.27 13.08 27.24
N ALA A 649 9.15 12.93 27.96
CA ALA A 649 8.95 11.83 28.89
C ALA A 649 8.01 10.80 28.28
N VAL A 650 8.32 9.52 28.46
CA VAL A 650 7.51 8.39 27.97
C VAL A 650 7.05 7.52 29.13
N ALA A 651 5.80 7.05 29.04
CA ALA A 651 5.24 6.05 29.91
C ALA A 651 5.32 4.68 29.23
N LEU A 652 5.62 3.66 30.03
CA LEU A 652 5.69 2.28 29.57
C LEU A 652 4.84 1.39 30.49
N ILE A 653 4.33 0.31 29.90
CA ILE A 653 3.71 -0.78 30.64
C ILE A 653 4.26 -2.10 30.15
N THR A 654 4.61 -3.00 31.05
CA THR A 654 5.11 -4.32 30.68
C THR A 654 3.96 -5.24 30.30
N GLY A 655 4.16 -6.05 29.27
CA GLY A 655 3.15 -7.00 28.80
C GLY A 655 3.66 -8.43 28.69
N LEU A 656 2.70 -9.36 28.67
CA LEU A 656 2.95 -10.76 28.33
C LEU A 656 3.08 -10.94 26.81
N TYR A 657 2.46 -10.01 26.06
CA TYR A 657 2.30 -10.08 24.61
C TYR A 657 2.91 -8.87 23.92
#